data_27174472a0a3f0fc19e63668db04bd58
#
_entry.id   27174472a0a3f0fc19e63668db04bd58
#
_cell.length_a   1.000
_cell.length_b   1.000
_cell.length_c   1.000
_cell.angle_alpha   90.00
_cell.angle_beta   90.00
_cell.angle_gamma   90.00
#
_symmetry.space_group_name_H-M   'P 1'
#
loop_
_entity.id
_entity.type
_entity.pdbx_description
1 polymer ?
#
loop_
_entity_poly.entity_id
_entity_poly.type
_entity_poly.pdbx_seq_one_letter_code
_entity_poly.pdbx_strand_id
1 'polypeptide(L)'
;MRKMESAMRNLSLAVTVAAGMLWGTASAQVRLKGYLGDRLDQMIEHHVVGTDIDYLTAPFIEKTERKGWWQTEFWGKYMHSAMPYLAYTDSEKLRVNIERGIDRILASQDPCGYIGNYPDDLRLGEGWDVWGIKYTLMGLLHYVQNEKQKTGNGKCSERCCAALTAARRLCDYVIAEIGPNGKRGRELWQTGNWSGYASSSILESVVWLYRETKDRKYLAFADYIVKGMTDVNPKGPRLLDLALKGVSVADRNEGGKVLKPEDGGDWAYVCKNGRGKAYEMMSCYQGILDYVEEKSKVGEGDAQRIADLRRAAIMTGEDIVKEEINLAGGCSSSEAWYHGARKQHLPYLRLQETCVTTTWMRFCQRLLAETDDPKWADQIERTFYNAYLAAMKADGSEFAGYTPLTGNRYHGQHHCFMHTDCCTANGPRGFLCFLRELFTVNGDVATFNFYTTALVNEKLSTGKTVAFDMYSLYPRADYVRLVSHIEDAGDVPVRFRIPGWTKKATVTVNGEALDGVVPGTYFTVTRAWKFGDLVELRFDMPTVSHRIDHNIAFTRGPVLLARDSRFADGELSEVFRQGIKDGAVVPFTPVRTPFDDIWMTFSATLPIGTHTENPEGAYPTTVTFCDYASAGNTWHRDNHYRTWFQVEVAPESR
;
A
#
# COMPACT_ATOMS: atom_id res chain seq x y z
N MET A 1 -30.88 27.62 20.32
CA MET A 1 -29.65 26.97 20.72
C MET A 1 -29.86 25.58 21.36
N ARG A 2 -30.68 25.40 22.42
CA ARG A 2 -30.88 24.06 23.05
C ARG A 2 -31.55 22.97 22.18
N LYS A 3 -32.27 23.28 21.10
CA LYS A 3 -32.85 22.30 20.16
C LYS A 3 -31.88 21.84 19.05
N MET A 4 -30.82 22.60 18.77
CA MET A 4 -29.76 22.18 17.84
C MET A 4 -28.72 21.26 18.49
N GLU A 5 -28.44 21.43 19.78
CA GLU A 5 -27.54 20.57 20.54
C GLU A 5 -28.11 19.15 20.77
N SER A 6 -29.44 19.03 20.86
CA SER A 6 -30.11 17.72 20.97
C SER A 6 -30.10 16.95 19.63
N ALA A 7 -30.15 17.64 18.48
CA ALA A 7 -30.08 17.02 17.17
C ALA A 7 -28.65 16.54 16.83
N MET A 8 -27.61 17.26 17.30
CA MET A 8 -26.23 16.85 17.10
C MET A 8 -25.79 15.69 18.01
N ARG A 9 -26.40 15.52 19.19
CA ARG A 9 -26.14 14.33 20.05
C ARG A 9 -26.80 13.05 19.55
N ASN A 10 -27.87 13.13 18.77
CA ASN A 10 -28.54 11.95 18.20
C ASN A 10 -27.97 11.54 16.83
N LEU A 11 -27.12 12.35 16.18
CA LEU A 11 -26.40 11.96 14.96
C LEU A 11 -25.04 11.27 15.25
N SER A 12 -24.55 11.34 16.49
CA SER A 12 -23.29 10.70 16.86
C SER A 12 -23.42 9.26 17.39
N LEU A 13 -24.64 8.71 17.46
CA LEU A 13 -24.89 7.37 18.00
C LEU A 13 -25.40 6.35 16.96
N ALA A 14 -25.41 6.68 15.66
CA ALA A 14 -25.95 5.78 14.62
C ALA A 14 -24.97 5.43 13.49
N VAL A 15 -23.67 5.67 13.65
CA VAL A 15 -22.66 5.20 12.69
C VAL A 15 -21.64 4.31 13.41
N THR A 16 -22.14 3.30 14.10
CA THR A 16 -21.35 2.15 14.51
C THR A 16 -21.95 0.92 13.84
N VAL A 17 -22.08 0.98 12.52
CA VAL A 17 -22.29 -0.24 11.72
C VAL A 17 -20.90 -0.71 11.32
N ALA A 18 -20.53 -1.82 11.92
CA ALA A 18 -19.35 -2.60 11.69
C ALA A 18 -18.97 -2.66 10.20
N ALA A 19 -18.03 -1.84 9.78
CA ALA A 19 -17.18 -2.16 8.65
C ALA A 19 -16.28 -3.32 9.10
N GLY A 20 -16.88 -4.45 9.37
CA GLY A 20 -16.18 -5.73 9.44
C GLY A 20 -15.68 -6.04 8.05
N MET A 21 -14.69 -5.30 7.54
CA MET A 21 -13.87 -5.83 6.48
C MET A 21 -13.13 -7.02 7.06
N LEU A 22 -13.86 -8.13 7.11
CA LEU A 22 -13.26 -9.44 7.08
C LEU A 22 -12.29 -9.40 5.89
N TRP A 23 -11.03 -9.56 6.16
CA TRP A 23 -9.99 -9.81 5.17
C TRP A 23 -10.28 -11.10 4.39
N GLY A 24 -11.52 -11.41 4.20
CA GLY A 24 -12.05 -12.64 3.69
C GLY A 24 -13.48 -12.59 3.21
N THR A 25 -14.13 -11.43 3.08
CA THR A 25 -15.34 -11.40 2.23
C THR A 25 -14.91 -11.71 0.82
N ALA A 26 -15.69 -12.53 0.12
CA ALA A 26 -15.59 -12.64 -1.32
C ALA A 26 -15.45 -11.21 -1.83
N SER A 27 -14.24 -10.82 -2.27
CA SER A 27 -14.04 -9.51 -2.84
C SER A 27 -15.06 -9.36 -3.94
N ALA A 28 -15.70 -8.21 -4.03
CA ALA A 28 -16.52 -7.87 -5.18
C ALA A 28 -15.86 -8.50 -6.40
N GLN A 29 -16.61 -9.22 -7.23
CA GLN A 29 -15.98 -9.85 -8.39
C GLN A 29 -15.56 -8.72 -9.33
N VAL A 30 -14.37 -8.22 -9.09
CA VAL A 30 -13.72 -7.22 -9.92
C VAL A 30 -12.84 -7.95 -10.93
N ARG A 31 -13.10 -7.74 -12.21
CA ARG A 31 -12.28 -8.27 -13.31
C ARG A 31 -11.71 -7.10 -14.09
N LEU A 32 -10.42 -6.82 -13.89
CA LEU A 32 -9.71 -5.81 -14.66
C LEU A 32 -9.58 -6.22 -16.12
N LYS A 33 -9.59 -5.23 -17.01
CA LYS A 33 -9.40 -5.35 -18.45
C LYS A 33 -8.44 -4.25 -18.94
N GLY A 34 -7.98 -4.39 -20.19
CA GLY A 34 -7.05 -3.44 -20.78
C GLY A 34 -5.71 -3.42 -20.05
N TYR A 35 -4.99 -2.28 -20.11
CA TYR A 35 -3.62 -2.18 -19.62
C TYR A 35 -3.41 -2.72 -18.20
N LEU A 36 -4.24 -2.33 -17.23
CA LEU A 36 -4.09 -2.80 -15.86
C LEU A 36 -4.47 -4.29 -15.71
N GLY A 37 -5.44 -4.77 -16.48
CA GLY A 37 -5.78 -6.19 -16.53
C GLY A 37 -4.60 -7.02 -17.05
N ASP A 38 -4.01 -6.61 -18.17
CA ASP A 38 -2.85 -7.28 -18.77
C ASP A 38 -1.64 -7.29 -17.82
N ARG A 39 -1.38 -6.16 -17.13
CA ARG A 39 -0.32 -6.04 -16.11
C ARG A 39 -0.54 -6.96 -14.92
N LEU A 40 -1.80 -7.08 -14.45
CA LEU A 40 -2.17 -7.97 -13.36
C LEU A 40 -1.99 -9.44 -13.76
N ASP A 41 -2.49 -9.82 -14.94
CA ASP A 41 -2.43 -11.19 -15.44
C ASP A 41 -0.97 -11.64 -15.65
N GLN A 42 -0.11 -10.76 -16.20
CA GLN A 42 1.33 -11.01 -16.34
C GLN A 42 1.99 -11.22 -14.96
N MET A 43 1.71 -10.36 -13.99
CA MET A 43 2.27 -10.50 -12.64
C MET A 43 1.80 -11.81 -11.97
N ILE A 44 0.54 -12.17 -12.10
CA ILE A 44 0.04 -13.42 -11.53
C ILE A 44 0.74 -14.61 -12.16
N GLU A 45 0.81 -14.67 -13.49
CA GLU A 45 1.39 -15.82 -14.20
C GLU A 45 2.91 -15.92 -14.00
N HIS A 46 3.64 -14.82 -14.22
CA HIS A 46 5.10 -14.87 -14.24
C HIS A 46 5.71 -14.83 -12.83
N HIS A 47 5.05 -14.16 -11.88
CA HIS A 47 5.60 -14.04 -10.53
C HIS A 47 4.90 -14.96 -9.53
N VAL A 48 3.56 -14.82 -9.33
CA VAL A 48 2.87 -15.54 -8.24
C VAL A 48 2.78 -17.04 -8.53
N VAL A 49 2.36 -17.41 -9.75
CA VAL A 49 2.29 -18.81 -10.20
C VAL A 49 3.68 -19.38 -10.46
N GLY A 50 4.62 -18.54 -10.91
CA GLY A 50 6.00 -18.93 -11.19
C GLY A 50 6.88 -19.17 -9.96
N THR A 51 6.42 -18.81 -8.75
CA THR A 51 7.21 -18.96 -7.52
C THR A 51 7.54 -20.42 -7.21
N ASP A 52 8.82 -20.71 -6.96
CA ASP A 52 9.30 -22.03 -6.50
C ASP A 52 8.98 -22.19 -5.00
N ILE A 53 7.95 -22.98 -4.71
CA ILE A 53 7.45 -23.19 -3.35
C ILE A 53 8.40 -24.04 -2.50
N ASP A 54 9.11 -24.98 -3.09
CA ASP A 54 10.06 -25.82 -2.35
C ASP A 54 11.21 -24.99 -1.85
N TYR A 55 11.74 -24.13 -2.72
CA TYR A 55 12.80 -23.21 -2.37
C TYR A 55 12.33 -22.19 -1.31
N LEU A 56 11.13 -21.64 -1.48
CA LEU A 56 10.57 -20.66 -0.55
C LEU A 56 10.32 -21.21 0.86
N THR A 57 10.03 -22.52 0.97
CA THR A 57 9.74 -23.19 2.25
C THR A 57 10.92 -23.96 2.84
N ALA A 58 12.03 -24.10 2.11
CA ALA A 58 13.24 -24.81 2.58
C ALA A 58 13.76 -24.29 3.94
N PRO A 59 13.85 -22.96 4.21
CA PRO A 59 14.36 -22.46 5.48
C PRO A 59 13.60 -22.95 6.71
N PHE A 60 12.30 -23.20 6.59
CA PHE A 60 11.47 -23.70 7.70
C PHE A 60 11.79 -25.16 8.08
N ILE A 61 12.29 -25.93 7.13
CA ILE A 61 12.64 -27.34 7.31
C ILE A 61 14.07 -27.43 7.83
N GLU A 62 14.99 -26.65 7.28
CA GLU A 62 16.42 -26.69 7.57
C GLU A 62 16.75 -26.09 8.94
N LYS A 63 16.11 -24.98 9.33
CA LYS A 63 16.28 -24.29 10.63
C LYS A 63 17.73 -23.98 10.97
N THR A 64 18.47 -23.48 9.99
CA THR A 64 19.92 -23.23 10.09
C THR A 64 20.28 -21.75 10.24
N GLU A 65 19.29 -20.87 10.41
CA GLU A 65 19.51 -19.44 10.45
C GLU A 65 20.24 -18.97 11.73
N ARG A 66 21.45 -18.46 11.57
CA ARG A 66 22.29 -17.98 12.67
C ARG A 66 22.77 -16.53 12.50
N LYS A 67 22.37 -15.86 11.40
CA LYS A 67 22.79 -14.50 11.11
C LYS A 67 21.72 -13.45 11.44
N GLY A 68 20.57 -13.89 11.94
CA GLY A 68 19.45 -13.03 12.26
C GLY A 68 18.67 -12.56 11.04
N TRP A 69 18.59 -13.35 9.96
CA TRP A 69 17.93 -13.01 8.73
C TRP A 69 16.43 -13.33 8.73
N TRP A 70 15.69 -12.77 7.78
CA TRP A 70 14.23 -12.73 7.68
C TRP A 70 13.63 -13.64 6.59
N GLN A 71 14.26 -14.76 6.27
CA GLN A 71 13.86 -15.66 5.18
C GLN A 71 12.39 -16.11 5.26
N THR A 72 11.88 -16.34 6.47
CA THR A 72 10.53 -16.90 6.68
C THR A 72 9.40 -15.92 6.39
N GLU A 73 9.69 -14.62 6.29
CA GLU A 73 8.67 -13.65 5.90
C GLU A 73 8.18 -13.82 4.45
N PHE A 74 9.03 -14.36 3.56
CA PHE A 74 8.74 -14.44 2.14
C PHE A 74 7.56 -15.37 1.85
N TRP A 75 7.51 -16.53 2.49
CA TRP A 75 6.37 -17.44 2.35
C TRP A 75 5.06 -16.82 2.84
N GLY A 76 5.05 -16.16 3.97
CA GLY A 76 3.84 -15.52 4.50
C GLY A 76 3.36 -14.36 3.63
N LYS A 77 4.28 -13.56 3.09
CA LYS A 77 3.96 -12.51 2.10
C LYS A 77 3.38 -13.10 0.81
N TYR A 78 3.98 -14.19 0.30
CA TYR A 78 3.46 -14.94 -0.83
C TYR A 78 2.02 -15.41 -0.57
N MET A 79 1.75 -16.09 0.53
CA MET A 79 0.41 -16.60 0.86
C MET A 79 -0.62 -15.48 1.00
N HIS A 80 -0.23 -14.31 1.52
CA HIS A 80 -1.11 -13.15 1.64
C HIS A 80 -1.58 -12.62 0.27
N SER A 81 -0.80 -12.80 -0.78
CA SER A 81 -1.16 -12.44 -2.15
C SER A 81 -1.71 -13.61 -2.96
N ALA A 82 -1.14 -14.81 -2.83
CA ALA A 82 -1.50 -15.99 -3.61
C ALA A 82 -2.97 -16.41 -3.39
N MET A 83 -3.46 -16.34 -2.14
CA MET A 83 -4.84 -16.72 -1.82
C MET A 83 -5.89 -15.85 -2.56
N PRO A 84 -5.83 -14.49 -2.51
CA PRO A 84 -6.73 -13.65 -3.30
C PRO A 84 -6.57 -13.85 -4.81
N TYR A 85 -5.37 -14.07 -5.31
CA TYR A 85 -5.16 -14.32 -6.74
C TYR A 85 -5.67 -15.70 -7.17
N LEU A 86 -5.65 -16.69 -6.29
CA LEU A 86 -6.34 -17.95 -6.56
C LEU A 86 -7.86 -17.72 -6.71
N ALA A 87 -8.46 -16.92 -5.85
CA ALA A 87 -9.87 -16.57 -5.97
C ALA A 87 -10.16 -15.73 -7.24
N TYR A 88 -9.20 -14.90 -7.67
CA TYR A 88 -9.32 -14.10 -8.90
C TYR A 88 -9.19 -14.94 -10.18
N THR A 89 -8.28 -15.92 -10.23
CA THR A 89 -7.94 -16.68 -11.46
C THR A 89 -8.52 -18.08 -11.53
N ASP A 90 -8.81 -18.69 -10.38
CA ASP A 90 -9.12 -20.13 -10.22
C ASP A 90 -8.04 -21.04 -10.83
N SER A 91 -6.77 -20.61 -10.80
CA SER A 91 -5.62 -21.32 -11.37
C SER A 91 -5.31 -22.60 -10.61
N GLU A 92 -5.42 -23.77 -11.28
CA GLU A 92 -5.08 -25.05 -10.67
C GLU A 92 -3.59 -25.13 -10.29
N LYS A 93 -2.70 -24.59 -11.11
CA LYS A 93 -1.26 -24.54 -10.81
C LYS A 93 -0.97 -23.74 -9.55
N LEU A 94 -1.67 -22.59 -9.37
CA LEU A 94 -1.54 -21.79 -8.16
C LEU A 94 -2.11 -22.52 -6.92
N ARG A 95 -3.22 -23.24 -7.08
CA ARG A 95 -3.82 -24.09 -6.04
C ARG A 95 -2.82 -25.13 -5.54
N VAL A 96 -2.21 -25.88 -6.46
CA VAL A 96 -1.20 -26.91 -6.15
C VAL A 96 -0.01 -26.31 -5.41
N ASN A 97 0.49 -25.15 -5.84
CA ASN A 97 1.59 -24.45 -5.16
C ASN A 97 1.23 -24.06 -3.72
N ILE A 98 0.04 -23.49 -3.53
CA ILE A 98 -0.47 -23.10 -2.20
C ILE A 98 -0.57 -24.31 -1.28
N GLU A 99 -1.23 -25.38 -1.74
CA GLU A 99 -1.45 -26.59 -0.95
C GLU A 99 -0.12 -27.28 -0.58
N ARG A 100 0.81 -27.38 -1.54
CA ARG A 100 2.15 -27.88 -1.31
C ARG A 100 2.90 -27.05 -0.27
N GLY A 101 2.81 -25.70 -0.35
CA GLY A 101 3.40 -24.81 0.63
C GLY A 101 2.84 -25.03 2.04
N ILE A 102 1.51 -25.15 2.17
CA ILE A 102 0.85 -25.43 3.45
C ILE A 102 1.34 -26.76 4.02
N ASP A 103 1.35 -27.85 3.22
CA ASP A 103 1.76 -29.18 3.69
C ASP A 103 3.21 -29.16 4.22
N ARG A 104 4.12 -28.46 3.53
CA ARG A 104 5.53 -28.32 3.94
C ARG A 104 5.68 -27.52 5.24
N ILE A 105 4.92 -26.43 5.38
CA ILE A 105 4.92 -25.62 6.61
C ILE A 105 4.36 -26.43 7.80
N LEU A 106 3.26 -27.15 7.61
CA LEU A 106 2.69 -28.01 8.63
C LEU A 106 3.70 -29.10 9.08
N ALA A 107 4.37 -29.74 8.13
CA ALA A 107 5.40 -30.75 8.40
C ALA A 107 6.63 -30.18 9.15
N SER A 108 6.91 -28.88 9.01
CA SER A 108 8.05 -28.22 9.67
C SER A 108 7.80 -27.85 11.14
N GLN A 109 6.56 -28.02 11.65
CA GLN A 109 6.24 -27.60 13.01
C GLN A 109 6.87 -28.48 14.07
N ASP A 110 7.67 -27.91 14.95
CA ASP A 110 8.28 -28.61 16.06
C ASP A 110 7.27 -29.06 17.14
N PRO A 111 7.60 -30.08 17.94
CA PRO A 111 6.74 -30.53 19.04
C PRO A 111 6.33 -29.42 20.01
N CYS A 112 7.19 -28.42 20.26
CA CYS A 112 6.90 -27.25 21.09
C CYS A 112 5.92 -26.26 20.44
N GLY A 113 5.60 -26.39 19.15
CA GLY A 113 4.72 -25.52 18.39
C GLY A 113 5.42 -24.50 17.50
N TYR A 114 6.73 -24.37 17.56
CA TYR A 114 7.50 -23.42 16.74
C TYR A 114 7.44 -23.77 15.25
N ILE A 115 7.26 -22.75 14.42
CA ILE A 115 7.45 -22.77 12.97
C ILE A 115 8.28 -21.53 12.62
N GLY A 116 9.47 -21.75 12.08
CA GLY A 116 10.42 -20.71 11.73
C GLY A 116 11.71 -21.35 11.23
N ASN A 117 12.75 -20.56 11.04
CA ASN A 117 14.04 -21.02 10.49
C ASN A 117 15.22 -20.91 11.48
N TYR A 118 14.96 -20.48 12.73
CA TYR A 118 16.01 -20.35 13.74
C TYR A 118 16.20 -21.62 14.55
N PRO A 119 17.44 -22.01 14.86
CA PRO A 119 17.72 -23.07 15.81
C PRO A 119 17.32 -22.67 17.25
N ASP A 120 17.11 -23.65 18.12
CA ASP A 120 16.52 -23.46 19.45
C ASP A 120 17.20 -22.39 20.32
N ASP A 121 18.52 -22.30 20.25
CA ASP A 121 19.34 -21.38 21.01
C ASP A 121 19.18 -19.90 20.60
N LEU A 122 18.67 -19.64 19.40
CA LEU A 122 18.49 -18.28 18.84
C LEU A 122 17.04 -17.83 18.71
N ARG A 123 16.06 -18.72 18.95
CA ARG A 123 14.63 -18.40 18.83
C ARG A 123 14.21 -17.28 19.76
N LEU A 124 13.32 -16.42 19.24
CA LEU A 124 12.74 -15.29 19.97
C LEU A 124 13.82 -14.37 20.61
N GLY A 125 14.99 -14.33 19.97
CA GLY A 125 16.10 -13.47 20.35
C GLY A 125 16.03 -12.10 19.64
N GLU A 126 17.15 -11.40 19.61
CA GLU A 126 17.34 -10.23 18.78
C GLU A 126 17.37 -10.67 17.31
N GLY A 127 16.69 -9.94 16.43
CA GLY A 127 16.65 -10.23 15.01
C GLY A 127 15.24 -10.25 14.41
N TRP A 128 14.98 -11.17 13.50
CA TRP A 128 13.77 -11.21 12.71
C TRP A 128 12.88 -12.44 12.94
N ASP A 129 13.15 -13.25 13.95
CA ASP A 129 12.40 -14.48 14.20
C ASP A 129 10.90 -14.19 14.46
N VAL A 130 10.58 -13.28 15.38
CA VAL A 130 9.18 -12.90 15.67
C VAL A 130 8.52 -12.24 14.45
N TRP A 131 9.26 -11.49 13.68
CA TRP A 131 8.80 -10.96 12.39
C TRP A 131 8.45 -12.07 11.40
N GLY A 132 9.28 -13.10 11.29
CA GLY A 132 9.01 -14.28 10.48
C GLY A 132 7.78 -15.05 10.99
N ILE A 133 7.63 -15.22 12.30
CA ILE A 133 6.46 -15.83 12.93
C ILE A 133 5.18 -15.05 12.59
N LYS A 134 5.20 -13.69 12.61
CA LYS A 134 4.08 -12.86 12.15
C LYS A 134 3.61 -13.30 10.77
N TYR A 135 4.53 -13.38 9.81
CA TYR A 135 4.18 -13.71 8.43
C TYR A 135 3.76 -15.17 8.26
N THR A 136 4.34 -16.07 9.03
CA THR A 136 3.90 -17.47 9.07
C THR A 136 2.45 -17.59 9.54
N LEU A 137 2.09 -16.90 10.63
CA LEU A 137 0.71 -16.81 11.11
C LEU A 137 -0.22 -16.21 10.05
N MET A 138 0.19 -15.10 9.40
CA MET A 138 -0.59 -14.49 8.32
C MET A 138 -0.85 -15.46 7.17
N GLY A 139 0.16 -16.20 6.73
CA GLY A 139 0.04 -17.18 5.65
C GLY A 139 -0.94 -18.31 5.99
N LEU A 140 -0.82 -18.89 7.19
CA LEU A 140 -1.73 -19.95 7.66
C LEU A 140 -3.17 -19.43 7.79
N LEU A 141 -3.37 -18.24 8.36
CA LEU A 141 -4.68 -17.65 8.59
C LEU A 141 -5.37 -17.25 7.28
N HIS A 142 -4.64 -16.72 6.31
CA HIS A 142 -5.20 -16.46 4.97
C HIS A 142 -5.70 -17.73 4.29
N TYR A 143 -4.95 -18.83 4.41
CA TYR A 143 -5.40 -20.11 3.92
C TYR A 143 -6.70 -20.55 4.59
N VAL A 144 -6.76 -20.49 5.92
CA VAL A 144 -7.95 -20.86 6.71
C VAL A 144 -9.18 -20.02 6.32
N GLN A 145 -9.01 -18.71 6.21
CA GLN A 145 -10.09 -17.78 5.86
C GLN A 145 -10.67 -18.09 4.47
N ASN A 146 -9.79 -18.26 3.49
CA ASN A 146 -10.23 -18.55 2.12
C ASN A 146 -10.94 -19.89 2.01
N GLU A 147 -10.41 -20.95 2.65
CA GLU A 147 -11.06 -22.27 2.62
C GLU A 147 -12.45 -22.27 3.28
N LYS A 148 -12.61 -21.56 4.40
CA LYS A 148 -13.91 -21.41 5.06
C LYS A 148 -14.93 -20.65 4.18
N GLN A 149 -14.48 -19.67 3.41
CA GLN A 149 -15.36 -18.93 2.50
C GLN A 149 -15.83 -19.78 1.32
N LYS A 150 -14.95 -20.58 0.71
CA LYS A 150 -15.32 -21.49 -0.39
C LYS A 150 -16.43 -22.45 0.01
N THR A 151 -16.42 -22.95 1.24
CA THR A 151 -17.41 -23.91 1.71
C THR A 151 -18.79 -23.31 1.99
N GLY A 152 -18.92 -21.97 2.07
CA GLY A 152 -20.16 -21.23 2.31
C GLY A 152 -20.85 -21.51 3.66
N ASN A 153 -20.46 -22.58 4.35
CA ASN A 153 -20.99 -23.01 5.63
C ASN A 153 -19.97 -22.97 6.77
N GLY A 154 -18.78 -22.40 6.51
CA GLY A 154 -17.68 -22.27 7.48
C GLY A 154 -16.99 -23.59 7.87
N LYS A 155 -17.27 -24.70 7.17
CA LYS A 155 -16.60 -25.97 7.43
C LYS A 155 -15.15 -25.93 6.93
N CYS A 156 -14.23 -26.38 7.77
CA CYS A 156 -12.83 -26.60 7.41
C CYS A 156 -12.63 -27.97 6.76
N SER A 157 -11.82 -28.02 5.69
CA SER A 157 -11.19 -29.27 5.24
C SER A 157 -10.19 -29.76 6.31
N GLU A 158 -9.73 -31.00 6.22
CA GLU A 158 -8.73 -31.54 7.14
C GLU A 158 -7.45 -30.66 7.14
N ARG A 159 -6.97 -30.27 5.96
CA ARG A 159 -5.82 -29.35 5.82
C ARG A 159 -6.10 -27.97 6.44
N CYS A 160 -7.30 -27.43 6.26
CA CYS A 160 -7.71 -26.16 6.88
C CYS A 160 -7.70 -26.26 8.42
N CYS A 161 -8.22 -27.35 8.99
CA CYS A 161 -8.22 -27.57 10.43
C CYS A 161 -6.77 -27.75 10.97
N ALA A 162 -5.92 -28.46 10.24
CA ALA A 162 -4.50 -28.62 10.57
C ALA A 162 -3.77 -27.26 10.55
N ALA A 163 -4.01 -26.42 9.53
CA ALA A 163 -3.42 -25.09 9.44
C ALA A 163 -3.85 -24.18 10.61
N LEU A 164 -5.13 -24.18 10.99
CA LEU A 164 -5.60 -23.43 12.15
C LEU A 164 -4.98 -23.94 13.47
N THR A 165 -4.85 -25.27 13.61
CA THR A 165 -4.22 -25.89 14.78
C THR A 165 -2.74 -25.52 14.85
N ALA A 166 -2.03 -25.52 13.71
CA ALA A 166 -0.64 -25.10 13.65
C ALA A 166 -0.44 -23.63 14.02
N ALA A 167 -1.33 -22.74 13.53
CA ALA A 167 -1.31 -21.33 13.87
C ALA A 167 -1.54 -21.12 15.39
N ARG A 168 -2.50 -21.84 15.99
CA ARG A 168 -2.72 -21.80 17.45
C ARG A 168 -1.48 -22.23 18.22
N ARG A 169 -0.90 -23.39 17.88
CA ARG A 169 0.30 -23.92 18.55
C ARG A 169 1.49 -22.96 18.42
N LEU A 170 1.66 -22.31 17.26
CA LEU A 170 2.73 -21.32 17.05
C LEU A 170 2.53 -20.08 17.93
N CYS A 171 1.32 -19.53 18.00
CA CYS A 171 1.03 -18.38 18.85
C CYS A 171 1.12 -18.76 20.34
N ASP A 172 0.65 -19.95 20.73
CA ASP A 172 0.76 -20.47 22.09
C ASP A 172 2.23 -20.63 22.53
N TYR A 173 3.10 -21.06 21.61
CA TYR A 173 4.55 -21.09 21.84
C TYR A 173 5.09 -19.68 22.16
N VAL A 174 4.74 -18.68 21.34
CA VAL A 174 5.19 -17.30 21.61
C VAL A 174 4.70 -16.79 22.95
N ILE A 175 3.43 -17.01 23.30
CA ILE A 175 2.84 -16.62 24.60
C ILE A 175 3.57 -17.29 25.76
N ALA A 176 3.88 -18.58 25.65
CA ALA A 176 4.57 -19.33 26.68
C ALA A 176 6.01 -18.86 26.92
N GLU A 177 6.66 -18.36 25.88
CA GLU A 177 8.08 -17.96 25.93
C GLU A 177 8.26 -16.46 26.25
N ILE A 178 7.38 -15.58 25.73
CA ILE A 178 7.57 -14.10 25.73
C ILE A 178 6.38 -13.35 26.35
N GLY A 179 5.26 -14.00 26.60
CA GLY A 179 4.08 -13.34 27.20
C GLY A 179 4.36 -12.78 28.62
N PRO A 180 3.35 -12.16 29.26
CA PRO A 180 3.50 -11.54 30.60
C PRO A 180 4.11 -12.44 31.65
N ASN A 181 3.97 -13.76 31.47
CA ASN A 181 4.56 -14.80 32.32
C ASN A 181 5.52 -15.70 31.55
N GLY A 182 6.10 -15.17 30.47
CA GLY A 182 6.94 -15.93 29.53
C GLY A 182 8.23 -16.43 30.19
N LYS A 183 8.62 -17.68 29.86
CA LYS A 183 9.79 -18.35 30.44
C LYS A 183 11.11 -17.60 30.21
N ARG A 184 11.21 -16.79 29.15
CA ARG A 184 12.45 -16.07 28.81
C ARG A 184 12.66 -14.78 29.60
N GLY A 185 11.65 -14.31 30.34
CA GLY A 185 11.77 -13.08 31.15
C GLY A 185 12.04 -11.83 30.30
N ARG A 186 11.60 -11.80 29.01
CA ARG A 186 11.76 -10.70 28.09
C ARG A 186 10.39 -10.18 27.63
N GLU A 187 10.32 -8.87 27.44
CA GLU A 187 9.19 -8.24 26.79
C GLU A 187 9.26 -8.47 25.28
N LEU A 188 8.10 -8.59 24.61
CA LEU A 188 8.03 -8.85 23.18
C LEU A 188 8.80 -7.80 22.36
N TRP A 189 8.68 -6.52 22.70
CA TRP A 189 9.38 -5.43 22.01
C TRP A 189 10.91 -5.50 22.16
N GLN A 190 11.45 -6.31 23.08
CA GLN A 190 12.88 -6.55 23.24
C GLN A 190 13.42 -7.66 22.33
N THR A 191 12.55 -8.39 21.63
CA THR A 191 12.94 -9.56 20.82
C THR A 191 13.16 -9.25 19.36
N GLY A 192 13.02 -8.01 18.93
CA GLY A 192 13.17 -7.59 17.54
C GLY A 192 13.95 -6.31 17.39
N ASN A 193 14.23 -5.96 16.15
CA ASN A 193 14.93 -4.74 15.77
C ASN A 193 14.02 -3.48 15.85
N TRP A 194 14.61 -2.30 15.69
CA TRP A 194 13.91 -1.03 15.49
C TRP A 194 13.03 -0.62 16.67
N SER A 195 13.61 -0.54 17.86
CA SER A 195 12.89 -0.24 19.10
C SER A 195 11.69 -1.17 19.32
N GLY A 196 11.77 -2.41 18.81
CA GLY A 196 10.72 -3.40 18.95
C GLY A 196 9.58 -3.29 17.92
N TYR A 197 9.68 -2.45 16.89
CA TYR A 197 8.67 -2.38 15.85
C TYR A 197 8.50 -3.71 15.12
N ALA A 198 9.59 -4.37 14.75
CA ALA A 198 9.56 -5.62 14.01
C ALA A 198 8.76 -6.70 14.76
N SER A 199 9.10 -6.95 16.02
CA SER A 199 8.42 -7.97 16.83
C SER A 199 7.00 -7.58 17.24
N SER A 200 6.78 -6.32 17.63
CA SER A 200 5.46 -5.85 18.06
C SER A 200 4.43 -5.87 16.93
N SER A 201 4.85 -5.82 15.68
CA SER A 201 3.95 -5.90 14.52
C SER A 201 3.24 -7.26 14.36
N ILE A 202 3.61 -8.29 15.16
CA ILE A 202 2.87 -9.55 15.26
C ILE A 202 1.42 -9.35 15.72
N LEU A 203 1.10 -8.20 16.32
CA LEU A 203 -0.24 -7.84 16.78
C LEU A 203 -1.31 -8.11 15.71
N GLU A 204 -1.04 -7.74 14.45
CA GLU A 204 -1.96 -7.98 13.33
C GLU A 204 -2.37 -9.46 13.23
N SER A 205 -1.38 -10.36 13.23
CA SER A 205 -1.62 -11.80 13.12
C SER A 205 -2.30 -12.39 14.37
N VAL A 206 -1.99 -11.87 15.55
CA VAL A 206 -2.61 -12.30 16.82
C VAL A 206 -4.09 -11.91 16.84
N VAL A 207 -4.44 -10.70 16.40
CA VAL A 207 -5.84 -10.27 16.29
C VAL A 207 -6.59 -11.11 15.26
N TRP A 208 -5.98 -11.44 14.12
CA TRP A 208 -6.60 -12.33 13.14
C TRP A 208 -6.83 -13.74 13.69
N LEU A 209 -5.89 -14.27 14.46
CA LEU A 209 -6.08 -15.56 15.13
C LEU A 209 -7.23 -15.50 16.15
N TYR A 210 -7.37 -14.39 16.89
CA TYR A 210 -8.53 -14.15 17.75
C TYR A 210 -9.83 -14.14 16.92
N ARG A 211 -9.87 -13.45 15.77
CA ARG A 211 -11.04 -13.42 14.88
C ARG A 211 -11.48 -14.83 14.46
N GLU A 212 -10.50 -15.69 14.14
CA GLU A 212 -10.77 -17.07 13.69
C GLU A 212 -11.18 -18.02 14.81
N THR A 213 -10.66 -17.82 16.01
CA THR A 213 -10.82 -18.79 17.11
C THR A 213 -11.79 -18.34 18.19
N LYS A 214 -12.01 -17.03 18.34
CA LYS A 214 -12.69 -16.36 19.46
C LYS A 214 -12.12 -16.75 20.84
N ASP A 215 -10.90 -17.31 20.87
CA ASP A 215 -10.22 -17.68 22.10
C ASP A 215 -9.64 -16.44 22.79
N ARG A 216 -10.15 -16.13 23.96
CA ARG A 216 -9.85 -14.92 24.74
C ARG A 216 -8.36 -14.75 25.09
N LYS A 217 -7.59 -15.84 25.13
CA LYS A 217 -6.15 -15.76 25.41
C LYS A 217 -5.40 -14.95 24.36
N TYR A 218 -5.83 -15.00 23.08
CA TYR A 218 -5.21 -14.23 22.00
C TYR A 218 -5.57 -12.75 22.10
N LEU A 219 -6.78 -12.42 22.52
CA LEU A 219 -7.15 -11.03 22.78
C LEU A 219 -6.39 -10.46 24.00
N ALA A 220 -6.21 -11.25 25.07
CA ALA A 220 -5.39 -10.88 26.22
C ALA A 220 -3.91 -10.70 25.84
N PHE A 221 -3.39 -11.53 24.92
CA PHE A 221 -2.04 -11.35 24.39
C PHE A 221 -1.94 -10.09 23.52
N ALA A 222 -2.97 -9.78 22.73
CA ALA A 222 -3.05 -8.52 21.98
C ALA A 222 -3.07 -7.30 22.93
N ASP A 223 -3.80 -7.34 24.06
CA ASP A 223 -3.78 -6.29 25.09
C ASP A 223 -2.35 -6.06 25.62
N TYR A 224 -1.61 -7.14 25.89
CA TYR A 224 -0.21 -7.09 26.31
C TYR A 224 0.70 -6.45 25.25
N ILE A 225 0.56 -6.84 23.99
CA ILE A 225 1.36 -6.28 22.88
C ILE A 225 1.08 -4.79 22.74
N VAL A 226 -0.19 -4.38 22.71
CA VAL A 226 -0.59 -2.96 22.59
C VAL A 226 -0.04 -2.15 23.77
N LYS A 227 -0.05 -2.69 24.98
CA LYS A 227 0.58 -2.05 26.14
C LYS A 227 2.07 -1.79 25.89
N GLY A 228 2.82 -2.81 25.45
CA GLY A 228 4.25 -2.69 25.15
C GLY A 228 4.56 -1.69 24.05
N MET A 229 3.70 -1.58 23.02
CA MET A 229 3.84 -0.62 21.91
C MET A 229 3.59 0.83 22.33
N THR A 230 2.79 1.05 23.37
CA THR A 230 2.23 2.37 23.69
C THR A 230 2.72 2.94 25.02
N ASP A 231 3.32 2.12 25.88
CA ASP A 231 3.94 2.60 27.12
C ASP A 231 5.08 3.59 26.83
N VAL A 232 5.21 4.60 27.69
CA VAL A 232 6.27 5.61 27.59
C VAL A 232 7.59 4.99 28.08
N ASN A 233 8.19 4.15 27.25
CA ASN A 233 9.47 3.52 27.49
C ASN A 233 10.51 4.10 26.53
N PRO A 234 11.63 4.67 27.03
CA PRO A 234 12.67 5.26 26.16
C PRO A 234 13.25 4.28 25.12
N LYS A 235 13.23 2.98 25.39
CA LYS A 235 13.73 1.95 24.48
C LYS A 235 12.63 1.27 23.65
N GLY A 236 11.36 1.48 23.97
CA GLY A 236 10.21 0.85 23.32
C GLY A 236 9.65 1.65 22.15
N PRO A 237 8.58 1.14 21.50
CA PRO A 237 7.98 1.75 20.31
C PRO A 237 7.37 3.15 20.49
N ARG A 238 6.70 3.43 21.59
CA ARG A 238 6.06 4.72 21.95
C ARG A 238 5.10 5.24 20.88
N LEU A 239 4.27 4.36 20.30
CA LEU A 239 3.41 4.70 19.16
C LEU A 239 2.25 5.63 19.55
N LEU A 240 1.83 5.66 20.82
CA LEU A 240 0.71 6.47 21.26
C LEU A 240 1.14 7.90 21.61
N ASP A 241 2.06 8.05 22.53
CA ASP A 241 2.41 9.35 23.10
C ASP A 241 3.09 10.29 22.10
N LEU A 242 3.99 9.76 21.26
CA LEU A 242 4.66 10.56 20.22
C LEU A 242 3.68 11.02 19.15
N ALA A 243 2.74 10.17 18.74
CA ALA A 243 1.71 10.53 17.77
C ALA A 243 0.77 11.60 18.32
N LEU A 244 0.23 11.42 19.53
CA LEU A 244 -0.70 12.38 20.16
C LEU A 244 -0.05 13.72 20.48
N LYS A 245 1.27 13.77 20.66
CA LYS A 245 2.05 15.01 20.78
C LYS A 245 2.33 15.68 19.45
N GLY A 246 1.95 15.06 18.31
CA GLY A 246 2.23 15.60 16.99
C GLY A 246 3.71 15.56 16.59
N VAL A 247 4.51 14.66 17.19
CA VAL A 247 5.90 14.48 16.79
C VAL A 247 5.93 13.82 15.42
N SER A 248 6.57 14.49 14.44
CA SER A 248 6.69 13.96 13.07
C SER A 248 7.36 12.58 13.07
N VAL A 249 6.93 11.70 12.16
CA VAL A 249 7.48 10.34 12.07
C VAL A 249 8.99 10.33 11.88
N ALA A 250 9.56 11.29 11.13
CA ALA A 250 11.00 11.43 10.96
C ALA A 250 11.73 11.84 12.26
N ASP A 251 11.06 12.62 13.11
CA ASP A 251 11.63 13.14 14.36
C ASP A 251 11.46 12.17 15.55
N ARG A 252 10.68 11.09 15.39
CA ARG A 252 10.54 10.03 16.41
C ARG A 252 11.81 9.22 16.61
N ASN A 253 12.77 9.37 15.71
CA ASN A 253 14.05 8.66 15.72
C ASN A 253 15.06 9.34 16.68
N GLU A 254 14.75 9.41 17.97
CA GLU A 254 15.63 9.97 18.99
C GLU A 254 16.99 9.23 18.98
N GLY A 255 18.07 9.93 18.62
CA GLY A 255 19.44 9.40 18.55
C GLY A 255 19.81 8.72 17.23
N GLY A 256 18.92 8.65 16.25
CA GLY A 256 19.25 8.23 14.90
C GLY A 256 19.80 9.40 14.07
N LYS A 257 20.85 9.18 13.29
CA LYS A 257 21.26 10.19 12.28
C LYS A 257 20.25 10.21 11.15
N VAL A 258 19.79 11.41 10.78
CA VAL A 258 19.10 11.61 9.51
C VAL A 258 20.12 11.33 8.40
N LEU A 259 19.82 10.37 7.53
CA LEU A 259 20.68 10.07 6.38
C LEU A 259 20.80 11.31 5.50
N LYS A 260 22.02 11.61 5.12
CA LYS A 260 22.32 12.60 4.09
C LYS A 260 22.54 11.87 2.75
N PRO A 261 22.29 12.53 1.62
CA PRO A 261 22.54 11.94 0.30
C PRO A 261 23.97 11.41 0.14
N GLU A 262 24.94 12.11 0.73
CA GLU A 262 26.35 11.77 0.71
C GLU A 262 26.73 10.54 1.54
N ASP A 263 25.89 10.08 2.46
CA ASP A 263 26.20 8.93 3.32
C ASP A 263 26.08 7.58 2.58
N GLY A 264 25.82 7.59 1.25
CA GLY A 264 25.79 6.40 0.40
C GLY A 264 24.75 5.34 0.81
N GLY A 265 23.90 5.65 1.78
CA GLY A 265 22.87 4.75 2.27
C GLY A 265 23.39 3.58 3.08
N ASP A 266 24.45 3.77 3.86
CA ASP A 266 24.96 2.73 4.74
C ASP A 266 23.94 2.33 5.81
N TRP A 267 23.36 1.16 5.63
CA TRP A 267 22.35 0.53 6.45
C TRP A 267 22.76 0.37 7.93
N ALA A 268 24.04 0.11 8.18
CA ALA A 268 24.54 -0.13 9.51
C ALA A 268 24.39 1.08 10.45
N TYR A 269 24.26 2.27 9.86
CA TYR A 269 24.24 3.52 10.62
C TYR A 269 22.85 4.00 11.02
N VAL A 270 21.82 3.64 10.24
CA VAL A 270 20.52 4.34 10.34
C VAL A 270 19.75 3.95 11.56
N CYS A 271 19.83 2.72 12.04
CA CYS A 271 18.69 2.30 12.81
C CYS A 271 18.82 1.16 13.79
N LYS A 272 19.94 0.65 14.19
CA LYS A 272 19.93 -0.48 15.15
C LYS A 272 19.09 -0.22 16.41
N ASN A 273 18.83 1.04 16.77
CA ASN A 273 18.09 1.45 17.96
C ASN A 273 17.02 2.52 17.70
N GLY A 274 16.69 2.83 16.44
CA GLY A 274 15.85 3.98 16.11
C GLY A 274 14.37 3.64 15.86
N ARG A 275 13.49 4.64 16.01
CA ARG A 275 12.05 4.60 15.69
C ARG A 275 11.75 5.10 14.28
N GLY A 276 12.76 5.27 13.43
CA GLY A 276 12.62 5.83 12.09
C GLY A 276 12.22 4.83 11.00
N LYS A 277 12.06 3.54 11.31
CA LYS A 277 11.80 2.50 10.33
C LYS A 277 10.35 2.53 9.84
N ALA A 278 10.16 2.81 8.55
CA ALA A 278 8.86 3.12 7.97
C ALA A 278 7.93 1.90 7.88
N TYR A 279 8.43 0.78 7.35
CA TYR A 279 7.61 -0.42 7.13
C TYR A 279 7.04 -0.96 8.44
N GLU A 280 7.90 -1.21 9.39
CA GLU A 280 7.52 -1.84 10.67
C GLU A 280 6.63 -0.92 11.50
N MET A 281 6.87 0.41 11.50
CA MET A 281 6.00 1.39 12.16
C MET A 281 4.57 1.31 11.60
N MET A 282 4.40 1.38 10.28
CA MET A 282 3.08 1.29 9.65
C MET A 282 2.42 -0.06 9.90
N SER A 283 3.19 -1.16 9.92
CA SER A 283 2.67 -2.49 10.26
C SER A 283 2.13 -2.56 11.69
N CYS A 284 2.79 -1.88 12.64
CA CYS A 284 2.29 -1.77 14.01
C CYS A 284 0.95 -1.03 14.06
N TYR A 285 0.81 0.11 13.36
CA TYR A 285 -0.46 0.84 13.32
C TYR A 285 -1.59 0.07 12.64
N GLN A 286 -1.30 -0.73 11.61
CA GLN A 286 -2.28 -1.65 11.03
C GLN A 286 -2.80 -2.64 12.08
N GLY A 287 -1.92 -3.25 12.85
CA GLY A 287 -2.29 -4.12 13.96
C GLY A 287 -3.08 -3.39 15.06
N ILE A 288 -2.73 -2.14 15.37
CA ILE A 288 -3.48 -1.31 16.33
C ILE A 288 -4.91 -1.06 15.83
N LEU A 289 -5.11 -0.73 14.56
CA LEU A 289 -6.46 -0.53 13.99
C LEU A 289 -7.27 -1.82 14.00
N ASP A 290 -6.68 -2.98 13.67
CA ASP A 290 -7.34 -4.27 13.81
C ASP A 290 -7.75 -4.57 15.25
N TYR A 291 -6.87 -4.29 16.21
CA TYR A 291 -7.14 -4.44 17.64
C TYR A 291 -8.28 -3.53 18.12
N VAL A 292 -8.26 -2.25 17.74
CA VAL A 292 -9.30 -1.26 18.07
C VAL A 292 -10.67 -1.71 17.55
N GLU A 293 -10.72 -2.22 16.33
CA GLU A 293 -11.93 -2.76 15.73
C GLU A 293 -12.50 -3.93 16.56
N GLU A 294 -11.66 -4.92 16.93
CA GLU A 294 -12.13 -6.08 17.71
C GLU A 294 -12.51 -5.71 19.14
N LYS A 295 -11.76 -4.83 19.79
CA LYS A 295 -12.13 -4.35 21.14
C LYS A 295 -13.47 -3.60 21.12
N SER A 296 -13.73 -2.81 20.09
CA SER A 296 -15.00 -2.12 19.92
C SER A 296 -16.17 -3.09 19.71
N LYS A 297 -15.97 -4.19 18.96
CA LYS A 297 -16.99 -5.23 18.75
C LYS A 297 -17.35 -6.00 20.02
N VAL A 298 -16.37 -6.30 20.86
CA VAL A 298 -16.60 -7.02 22.12
C VAL A 298 -17.08 -6.12 23.25
N GLY A 299 -17.09 -4.79 23.04
CA GLY A 299 -17.53 -3.82 24.05
C GLY A 299 -16.67 -3.77 25.31
N GLU A 300 -15.38 -4.10 25.18
CA GLU A 300 -14.43 -4.17 26.29
C GLU A 300 -13.30 -3.17 26.16
N GLY A 301 -12.78 -2.72 27.28
CA GLY A 301 -11.65 -1.81 27.39
C GLY A 301 -12.07 -0.38 27.70
N ASP A 302 -11.06 0.44 27.98
CA ASP A 302 -11.24 1.88 28.19
C ASP A 302 -11.57 2.56 26.86
N ALA A 303 -12.78 3.10 26.75
CA ALA A 303 -13.27 3.77 25.54
C ALA A 303 -12.38 4.96 25.14
N GLN A 304 -11.82 5.71 26.11
CA GLN A 304 -10.90 6.81 25.83
C GLN A 304 -9.60 6.30 25.23
N ARG A 305 -9.04 5.21 25.77
CA ARG A 305 -7.81 4.61 25.24
C ARG A 305 -8.01 4.06 23.82
N ILE A 306 -9.16 3.43 23.53
CA ILE A 306 -9.51 2.97 22.18
C ILE A 306 -9.59 4.15 21.21
N ALA A 307 -10.25 5.25 21.61
CA ALA A 307 -10.32 6.47 20.82
C ALA A 307 -8.93 7.11 20.59
N ASP A 308 -8.06 7.10 21.61
CA ASP A 308 -6.71 7.64 21.52
C ASP A 308 -5.81 6.80 20.59
N LEU A 309 -5.92 5.46 20.62
CA LEU A 309 -5.21 4.57 19.69
C LEU A 309 -5.62 4.82 18.22
N ARG A 310 -6.93 4.95 17.99
CA ARG A 310 -7.50 5.29 16.68
C ARG A 310 -6.97 6.63 16.20
N ARG A 311 -7.04 7.66 17.06
CA ARG A 311 -6.56 9.01 16.76
C ARG A 311 -5.06 9.02 16.46
N ALA A 312 -4.24 8.28 17.22
CA ALA A 312 -2.80 8.19 16.98
C ALA A 312 -2.47 7.60 15.61
N ALA A 313 -3.21 6.57 15.15
CA ALA A 313 -3.04 6.00 13.83
C ALA A 313 -3.40 7.00 12.71
N ILE A 314 -4.54 7.70 12.85
CA ILE A 314 -4.99 8.71 11.88
C ILE A 314 -3.99 9.87 11.81
N MET A 315 -3.59 10.44 12.95
CA MET A 315 -2.60 11.52 13.01
C MET A 315 -1.26 11.11 12.40
N THR A 316 -0.83 9.86 12.60
CA THR A 316 0.39 9.36 11.97
C THR A 316 0.25 9.25 10.45
N GLY A 317 -0.89 8.78 9.94
CA GLY A 317 -1.15 8.77 8.50
C GLY A 317 -1.15 10.17 7.89
N GLU A 318 -1.76 11.15 8.56
CA GLU A 318 -1.78 12.55 8.13
C GLU A 318 -0.37 13.18 8.14
N ASP A 319 0.43 12.87 9.17
CA ASP A 319 1.82 13.33 9.24
C ASP A 319 2.68 12.72 8.12
N ILE A 320 2.51 11.42 7.81
CA ILE A 320 3.18 10.77 6.69
C ILE A 320 2.82 11.47 5.37
N VAL A 321 1.55 11.79 5.13
CA VAL A 321 1.12 12.51 3.92
C VAL A 321 1.81 13.86 3.81
N LYS A 322 1.88 14.59 4.92
CA LYS A 322 2.42 15.96 4.97
C LYS A 322 3.95 16.00 4.85
N GLU A 323 4.65 15.11 5.56
CA GLU A 323 6.09 15.23 5.76
C GLU A 323 6.92 14.26 4.90
N GLU A 324 6.34 13.14 4.46
CA GLU A 324 7.09 12.06 3.82
C GLU A 324 6.69 11.77 2.38
N ILE A 325 5.40 11.90 2.04
CA ILE A 325 4.91 11.49 0.71
C ILE A 325 5.38 12.44 -0.37
N ASN A 326 6.09 11.89 -1.35
CA ASN A 326 6.54 12.60 -2.55
C ASN A 326 5.50 12.61 -3.68
N LEU A 327 5.80 13.24 -4.81
CA LEU A 327 4.88 13.33 -5.95
C LEU A 327 4.52 11.97 -6.56
N ALA A 328 5.39 10.97 -6.45
CA ALA A 328 5.09 9.60 -6.88
C ALA A 328 4.23 8.82 -5.88
N GLY A 329 3.82 9.42 -4.76
CA GLY A 329 3.05 8.75 -3.72
C GLY A 329 3.86 7.78 -2.86
N GLY A 330 5.16 7.68 -3.07
CA GLY A 330 6.06 6.89 -2.25
C GLY A 330 6.66 7.69 -1.10
N CYS A 331 7.30 6.99 -0.18
CA CYS A 331 8.00 7.57 0.97
C CYS A 331 9.22 6.75 1.33
N SER A 332 9.97 7.22 2.30
CA SER A 332 11.21 6.64 2.84
C SER A 332 12.46 6.78 1.94
N SER A 333 13.58 6.89 2.60
CA SER A 333 14.91 6.69 2.02
C SER A 333 15.64 5.63 2.82
N SER A 334 16.22 4.62 2.15
CA SER A 334 16.80 3.45 2.83
C SER A 334 15.87 2.88 3.92
N GLU A 335 14.56 2.81 3.62
CA GLU A 335 13.48 2.28 4.47
C GLU A 335 13.16 3.13 5.72
N ALA A 336 13.81 4.28 5.90
CA ALA A 336 13.59 5.16 7.05
C ALA A 336 12.87 6.45 6.65
N TRP A 337 12.15 7.04 7.60
CA TRP A 337 11.57 8.39 7.48
C TRP A 337 12.69 9.43 7.38
N TYR A 338 12.51 10.45 6.53
CA TYR A 338 13.59 11.42 6.24
C TYR A 338 13.11 12.83 5.85
N HIS A 339 11.84 13.19 6.10
CA HIS A 339 11.15 14.39 5.60
C HIS A 339 11.11 14.43 4.06
N GLY A 340 10.70 13.32 3.46
CA GLY A 340 10.77 13.07 2.03
C GLY A 340 10.00 14.07 1.16
N ALA A 341 8.86 14.57 1.63
CA ALA A 341 8.06 15.56 0.91
C ALA A 341 8.87 16.82 0.54
N ARG A 342 9.77 17.25 1.42
CA ARG A 342 10.64 18.43 1.21
C ARG A 342 11.94 18.11 0.48
N LYS A 343 12.38 16.85 0.48
CA LYS A 343 13.69 16.42 -0.04
C LYS A 343 13.62 15.62 -1.33
N GLN A 344 12.44 15.45 -1.89
CA GLN A 344 12.20 14.57 -3.05
C GLN A 344 12.91 15.00 -4.34
N HIS A 345 13.34 16.25 -4.45
CA HIS A 345 14.14 16.76 -5.58
C HIS A 345 15.62 16.35 -5.51
N LEU A 346 16.09 15.86 -4.36
CA LEU A 346 17.48 15.45 -4.16
C LEU A 346 17.72 14.04 -4.72
N PRO A 347 18.92 13.74 -5.23
CA PRO A 347 19.20 12.49 -5.95
C PRO A 347 19.46 11.30 -5.01
N TYR A 348 18.51 10.97 -4.15
CA TYR A 348 18.59 9.76 -3.35
C TYR A 348 18.39 8.51 -4.22
N LEU A 349 19.26 7.54 -4.12
CA LEU A 349 19.19 6.30 -4.90
C LEU A 349 18.26 5.25 -4.28
N ARG A 350 18.13 5.24 -2.96
CA ARG A 350 17.30 4.26 -2.22
C ARG A 350 15.99 4.87 -1.75
N LEU A 351 15.24 5.45 -2.69
CA LEU A 351 13.90 5.99 -2.41
C LEU A 351 12.82 4.96 -2.64
N GLN A 352 11.72 5.10 -1.88
CA GLN A 352 10.47 4.40 -2.13
C GLN A 352 10.69 2.89 -2.23
N GLU A 353 11.26 2.29 -1.18
CA GLU A 353 11.34 0.83 -1.10
C GLU A 353 9.98 0.20 -1.38
N THR A 354 9.93 -0.82 -2.24
CA THR A 354 8.67 -1.48 -2.64
C THR A 354 7.90 -2.03 -1.44
N CYS A 355 8.60 -2.53 -0.42
CA CYS A 355 7.94 -2.97 0.82
C CYS A 355 7.25 -1.81 1.55
N VAL A 356 7.90 -0.67 1.68
CA VAL A 356 7.33 0.53 2.30
C VAL A 356 6.16 1.05 1.47
N THR A 357 6.32 1.13 0.13
CA THR A 357 5.28 1.56 -0.82
C THR A 357 4.01 0.71 -0.69
N THR A 358 4.15 -0.61 -0.70
CA THR A 358 3.03 -1.54 -0.52
C THR A 358 2.39 -1.40 0.87
N THR A 359 3.22 -1.25 1.91
CA THR A 359 2.72 -1.12 3.29
C THR A 359 2.00 0.20 3.52
N TRP A 360 2.45 1.29 2.86
CA TRP A 360 1.74 2.57 2.84
C TRP A 360 0.34 2.43 2.23
N MET A 361 0.22 1.80 1.06
CA MET A 361 -1.09 1.54 0.44
C MET A 361 -2.01 0.73 1.36
N ARG A 362 -1.49 -0.30 2.03
CA ARG A 362 -2.24 -1.09 3.01
C ARG A 362 -2.66 -0.27 4.23
N PHE A 363 -1.80 0.62 4.70
CA PHE A 363 -2.14 1.52 5.80
C PHE A 363 -3.23 2.51 5.40
N CYS A 364 -3.15 3.07 4.19
CA CYS A 364 -4.22 3.91 3.63
C CYS A 364 -5.55 3.16 3.51
N GLN A 365 -5.56 1.88 3.14
CA GLN A 365 -6.78 1.05 3.14
C GLN A 365 -7.40 0.97 4.55
N ARG A 366 -6.58 0.74 5.59
CA ARG A 366 -7.07 0.70 6.97
C ARG A 366 -7.61 2.05 7.42
N LEU A 367 -6.96 3.14 7.04
CA LEU A 367 -7.41 4.50 7.34
C LEU A 367 -8.68 4.86 6.58
N LEU A 368 -8.82 4.43 5.31
CA LEU A 368 -10.04 4.59 4.53
C LEU A 368 -11.22 3.87 5.19
N ALA A 369 -11.03 2.60 5.56
CA ALA A 369 -12.04 1.81 6.26
C ALA A 369 -12.44 2.41 7.62
N GLU A 370 -11.50 3.03 8.33
CA GLU A 370 -11.71 3.62 9.65
C GLU A 370 -12.43 4.97 9.59
N THR A 371 -12.20 5.77 8.53
CA THR A 371 -12.63 7.17 8.47
C THR A 371 -13.67 7.45 7.39
N ASP A 372 -13.82 6.58 6.40
CA ASP A 372 -14.59 6.80 5.16
C ASP A 372 -14.20 8.11 4.43
N ASP A 373 -12.95 8.59 4.62
CA ASP A 373 -12.43 9.82 4.02
C ASP A 373 -11.73 9.49 2.70
N PRO A 374 -12.24 9.99 1.54
CA PRO A 374 -11.69 9.70 0.22
C PRO A 374 -10.24 10.16 0.01
N LYS A 375 -9.70 11.02 0.88
CA LYS A 375 -8.28 11.39 0.82
C LYS A 375 -7.34 10.19 0.89
N TRP A 376 -7.72 9.12 1.60
CA TRP A 376 -6.91 7.91 1.68
C TRP A 376 -6.95 7.09 0.39
N ALA A 377 -8.08 7.11 -0.32
CA ALA A 377 -8.17 6.56 -1.67
C ALA A 377 -7.33 7.37 -2.66
N ASP A 378 -7.27 8.71 -2.54
CA ASP A 378 -6.35 9.54 -3.34
C ASP A 378 -4.88 9.16 -3.12
N GLN A 379 -4.48 8.82 -1.88
CA GLN A 379 -3.12 8.33 -1.60
C GLN A 379 -2.86 6.97 -2.26
N ILE A 380 -3.79 6.02 -2.15
CA ILE A 380 -3.65 4.70 -2.80
C ILE A 380 -3.53 4.88 -4.31
N GLU A 381 -4.39 5.69 -4.92
CA GLU A 381 -4.39 5.95 -6.37
C GLU A 381 -3.05 6.53 -6.85
N ARG A 382 -2.59 7.61 -6.22
CA ARG A 382 -1.31 8.24 -6.56
C ARG A 382 -0.13 7.28 -6.41
N THR A 383 -0.09 6.55 -5.31
CA THR A 383 0.97 5.58 -5.06
C THR A 383 0.94 4.45 -6.08
N PHE A 384 -0.25 3.95 -6.40
CA PHE A 384 -0.43 2.85 -7.34
C PHE A 384 0.04 3.21 -8.74
N TYR A 385 -0.45 4.33 -9.30
CA TYR A 385 -0.10 4.72 -10.67
C TYR A 385 1.36 5.14 -10.85
N ASN A 386 2.06 5.46 -9.77
CA ASN A 386 3.45 5.91 -9.84
C ASN A 386 4.41 4.94 -9.13
N ALA A 387 4.67 5.11 -7.83
CA ALA A 387 5.71 4.37 -7.13
C ALA A 387 5.53 2.84 -7.21
N TYR A 388 4.29 2.35 -7.13
CA TYR A 388 4.01 0.91 -7.16
C TYR A 388 4.17 0.31 -8.57
N LEU A 389 3.51 0.88 -9.60
CA LEU A 389 3.66 0.38 -10.97
C LEU A 389 5.09 0.55 -11.49
N ALA A 390 5.80 1.58 -11.01
CA ALA A 390 7.20 1.80 -11.28
C ALA A 390 8.12 0.69 -10.73
N ALA A 391 7.73 0.06 -9.62
CA ALA A 391 8.48 -1.04 -9.03
C ALA A 391 8.28 -2.36 -9.77
N MET A 392 7.18 -2.52 -10.48
CA MET A 392 6.86 -3.75 -11.19
C MET A 392 7.49 -3.76 -12.58
N LYS A 393 8.33 -4.75 -12.87
CA LYS A 393 8.92 -4.95 -14.19
C LYS A 393 7.85 -5.08 -15.27
N ALA A 394 8.16 -4.67 -16.49
CA ALA A 394 7.17 -4.60 -17.58
C ALA A 394 6.46 -5.94 -17.85
N ASP A 395 7.16 -7.06 -17.72
CA ASP A 395 6.63 -8.42 -17.90
C ASP A 395 5.99 -9.02 -16.63
N GLY A 396 5.92 -8.26 -15.52
CA GLY A 396 5.35 -8.70 -14.25
C GLY A 396 6.18 -9.70 -13.46
N SER A 397 7.36 -10.12 -13.94
CA SER A 397 8.14 -11.21 -13.33
C SER A 397 8.83 -10.83 -12.01
N GLU A 398 9.14 -9.55 -11.81
CA GLU A 398 9.94 -9.07 -10.69
C GLU A 398 9.49 -7.70 -10.19
N PHE A 399 9.97 -7.34 -8.99
CA PHE A 399 9.82 -6.01 -8.41
C PHE A 399 11.19 -5.42 -8.04
N ALA A 400 11.37 -4.14 -8.34
CA ALA A 400 12.53 -3.38 -7.90
C ALA A 400 12.58 -3.25 -6.38
N GLY A 401 13.76 -3.25 -5.79
CA GLY A 401 13.91 -2.95 -4.37
C GLY A 401 13.53 -1.49 -4.06
N TYR A 402 13.96 -0.58 -4.91
CA TYR A 402 13.74 0.87 -4.78
C TYR A 402 13.34 1.49 -6.12
N THR A 403 12.58 2.58 -6.07
CA THR A 403 12.14 3.34 -7.25
C THR A 403 12.53 4.82 -7.13
N PRO A 404 13.79 5.18 -7.34
CA PRO A 404 14.24 6.56 -7.23
C PRO A 404 13.49 7.49 -8.21
N LEU A 405 13.42 8.79 -7.90
CA LEU A 405 12.75 9.77 -8.77
C LEU A 405 13.64 10.21 -9.94
N THR A 406 14.91 9.83 -9.94
CA THR A 406 15.88 10.09 -11.00
C THR A 406 16.89 8.95 -11.02
N GLY A 407 17.30 8.48 -12.19
CA GLY A 407 18.32 7.44 -12.36
C GLY A 407 17.85 6.30 -13.24
N ASN A 408 18.05 5.08 -12.80
CA ASN A 408 17.68 3.85 -13.49
C ASN A 408 16.77 2.99 -12.61
N ARG A 409 16.07 2.06 -13.25
CA ARG A 409 15.45 0.93 -12.55
C ARG A 409 16.36 -0.28 -12.63
N TYR A 410 16.37 -1.06 -11.58
CA TYR A 410 17.22 -2.25 -11.51
C TYR A 410 16.59 -3.32 -10.62
N HIS A 411 17.04 -4.54 -10.80
CA HIS A 411 16.61 -5.69 -10.01
C HIS A 411 16.77 -5.44 -8.51
N GLY A 412 15.87 -6.01 -7.71
CA GLY A 412 16.04 -6.10 -6.28
C GLY A 412 17.33 -6.85 -5.92
N GLN A 413 17.85 -6.62 -4.73
CA GLN A 413 18.97 -7.40 -4.23
C GLN A 413 18.44 -8.74 -3.72
N HIS A 414 19.10 -9.86 -4.11
CA HIS A 414 18.82 -11.13 -3.48
C HIS A 414 19.22 -11.08 -2.02
N HIS A 415 18.28 -11.32 -1.13
CA HIS A 415 18.48 -11.25 0.30
C HIS A 415 18.63 -12.64 0.92
N CYS A 416 19.37 -12.71 2.02
CA CYS A 416 19.45 -13.90 2.87
C CYS A 416 19.91 -15.16 2.12
N PHE A 417 20.75 -15.02 1.10
CA PHE A 417 21.15 -16.10 0.17
C PHE A 417 19.98 -16.79 -0.56
N MET A 418 18.83 -16.15 -0.62
CA MET A 418 17.69 -16.60 -1.42
C MET A 418 17.68 -15.88 -2.77
N HIS A 419 17.17 -16.55 -3.82
CA HIS A 419 16.98 -15.97 -5.14
C HIS A 419 15.73 -15.06 -5.19
N THR A 420 15.40 -14.44 -4.07
CA THR A 420 14.31 -13.48 -3.90
C THR A 420 14.70 -12.46 -2.83
N ASP A 421 13.91 -11.42 -2.67
CA ASP A 421 14.05 -10.43 -1.63
C ASP A 421 12.68 -10.06 -1.03
N CYS A 422 12.71 -9.26 0.04
CA CYS A 422 11.49 -8.83 0.72
C CYS A 422 10.56 -8.02 -0.19
N CYS A 423 11.09 -7.23 -1.13
CA CYS A 423 10.34 -6.39 -2.07
C CYS A 423 9.65 -7.23 -3.14
N THR A 424 10.37 -8.19 -3.72
CA THR A 424 9.84 -9.15 -4.68
C THR A 424 8.70 -9.97 -4.07
N ALA A 425 8.86 -10.48 -2.84
CA ALA A 425 7.81 -11.20 -2.13
C ALA A 425 6.60 -10.31 -1.73
N ASN A 426 6.81 -9.01 -1.53
CA ASN A 426 5.78 -8.08 -1.08
C ASN A 426 5.03 -7.38 -2.22
N GLY A 427 5.67 -7.25 -3.39
CA GLY A 427 5.13 -6.52 -4.53
C GLY A 427 3.70 -6.91 -4.91
N PRO A 428 3.38 -8.19 -5.09
CA PRO A 428 2.03 -8.63 -5.46
C PRO A 428 0.92 -8.18 -4.50
N ARG A 429 1.23 -7.93 -3.21
CA ARG A 429 0.28 -7.43 -2.21
C ARG A 429 -0.18 -6.00 -2.50
N GLY A 430 0.66 -5.18 -3.18
CA GLY A 430 0.32 -3.80 -3.52
C GLY A 430 -0.77 -3.70 -4.59
N PHE A 431 -0.78 -4.59 -5.57
CA PHE A 431 -1.86 -4.62 -6.56
C PHE A 431 -3.22 -4.94 -5.93
N LEU A 432 -3.23 -5.79 -4.90
CA LEU A 432 -4.45 -6.10 -4.15
C LEU A 432 -5.04 -4.88 -3.43
N CYS A 433 -4.21 -3.92 -3.02
CA CYS A 433 -4.71 -2.69 -2.41
C CYS A 433 -5.58 -1.89 -3.39
N PHE A 434 -5.17 -1.79 -4.64
CA PHE A 434 -5.95 -1.14 -5.69
C PHE A 434 -7.19 -1.99 -6.06
N LEU A 435 -7.00 -3.28 -6.29
CA LEU A 435 -8.06 -4.18 -6.75
C LEU A 435 -9.23 -4.26 -5.76
N ARG A 436 -8.94 -4.38 -4.47
CA ARG A 436 -9.95 -4.50 -3.41
C ARG A 436 -10.74 -3.23 -3.17
N GLU A 437 -10.09 -2.08 -3.32
CA GLU A 437 -10.73 -0.79 -3.10
C GLU A 437 -11.37 -0.21 -4.37
N LEU A 438 -11.13 -0.79 -5.55
CA LEU A 438 -11.70 -0.28 -6.80
C LEU A 438 -13.21 -0.18 -6.73
N PHE A 439 -13.85 -1.23 -6.29
CA PHE A 439 -15.29 -1.31 -6.08
C PHE A 439 -15.59 -2.06 -4.78
N THR A 440 -16.32 -1.43 -3.88
CA THR A 440 -16.67 -2.00 -2.58
C THR A 440 -18.16 -1.89 -2.31
N VAL A 441 -18.70 -2.82 -1.52
CA VAL A 441 -20.06 -2.75 -1.02
C VAL A 441 -20.04 -2.80 0.50
N ASN A 442 -20.67 -1.83 1.15
CA ASN A 442 -20.86 -1.79 2.59
C ASN A 442 -22.35 -1.65 2.91
N GLY A 443 -22.94 -2.72 3.46
CA GLY A 443 -24.38 -2.80 3.62
C GLY A 443 -25.08 -2.77 2.26
N ASP A 444 -25.86 -1.73 2.01
CA ASP A 444 -26.58 -1.51 0.76
C ASP A 444 -25.98 -0.39 -0.09
N VAL A 445 -24.80 0.08 0.23
CA VAL A 445 -24.09 1.15 -0.49
C VAL A 445 -22.95 0.57 -1.31
N ALA A 446 -22.99 0.76 -2.63
CA ALA A 446 -21.90 0.44 -3.54
C ALA A 446 -20.98 1.67 -3.75
N THR A 447 -19.67 1.49 -3.76
CA THR A 447 -18.70 2.59 -3.86
C THR A 447 -17.63 2.30 -4.91
N PHE A 448 -17.44 3.23 -5.84
CA PHE A 448 -16.31 3.26 -6.76
C PHE A 448 -15.25 4.21 -6.23
N ASN A 449 -14.08 3.67 -5.84
CA ASN A 449 -12.93 4.47 -5.42
C ASN A 449 -11.96 4.73 -6.58
N PHE A 450 -11.81 3.78 -7.51
CA PHE A 450 -10.86 3.88 -8.62
C PHE A 450 -11.55 3.63 -9.96
N TYR A 451 -10.93 4.16 -11.01
CA TYR A 451 -11.46 4.13 -12.36
C TYR A 451 -10.46 3.49 -13.31
N THR A 452 -10.90 2.44 -14.00
CA THR A 452 -10.16 1.75 -15.07
C THR A 452 -11.15 0.88 -15.84
N THR A 453 -10.74 0.25 -16.92
CA THR A 453 -11.63 -0.73 -17.57
C THR A 453 -11.75 -1.99 -16.71
N ALA A 454 -12.96 -2.28 -16.27
CA ALA A 454 -13.25 -3.40 -15.36
C ALA A 454 -14.71 -3.84 -15.44
N LEU A 455 -14.96 -5.10 -15.10
CA LEU A 455 -16.29 -5.62 -14.78
C LEU A 455 -16.38 -5.75 -13.26
N VAL A 456 -17.44 -5.24 -12.66
CA VAL A 456 -17.66 -5.32 -11.22
C VAL A 456 -19.03 -5.92 -10.91
N ASN A 457 -19.06 -6.74 -9.87
CA ASN A 457 -20.28 -7.42 -9.43
C ASN A 457 -20.16 -7.75 -7.93
N GLU A 458 -21.16 -7.39 -7.14
CA GLU A 458 -21.22 -7.71 -5.70
C GLU A 458 -22.66 -7.77 -5.20
N LYS A 459 -22.85 -8.43 -4.07
CA LYS A 459 -24.14 -8.51 -3.38
C LYS A 459 -24.26 -7.45 -2.30
N LEU A 460 -25.42 -6.79 -2.27
CA LEU A 460 -25.85 -5.95 -1.17
C LEU A 460 -26.23 -6.78 0.06
N SER A 461 -26.39 -6.17 1.22
CA SER A 461 -26.87 -6.84 2.44
C SER A 461 -28.28 -7.42 2.27
N THR A 462 -29.08 -6.83 1.38
CA THR A 462 -30.40 -7.32 0.96
C THR A 462 -30.35 -8.61 0.11
N GLY A 463 -29.15 -9.06 -0.29
CA GLY A 463 -28.93 -10.19 -1.18
C GLY A 463 -29.08 -9.87 -2.67
N LYS A 464 -29.49 -8.64 -3.02
CA LYS A 464 -29.56 -8.15 -4.41
C LYS A 464 -28.18 -7.91 -4.97
N THR A 465 -28.01 -8.02 -6.29
CA THR A 465 -26.72 -7.85 -6.97
C THR A 465 -26.61 -6.46 -7.56
N VAL A 466 -25.47 -5.82 -7.34
CA VAL A 466 -25.02 -4.60 -8.03
C VAL A 466 -23.90 -4.97 -8.99
N ALA A 467 -24.08 -4.67 -10.27
CA ALA A 467 -23.09 -4.95 -11.29
C ALA A 467 -22.97 -3.80 -12.30
N PHE A 468 -21.75 -3.53 -12.74
CA PHE A 468 -21.45 -2.52 -13.76
C PHE A 468 -20.31 -2.97 -14.66
N ASP A 469 -20.40 -2.60 -15.94
CA ASP A 469 -19.27 -2.57 -16.84
C ASP A 469 -18.68 -1.17 -16.84
N MET A 470 -17.41 -1.05 -16.46
CA MET A 470 -16.68 0.21 -16.48
C MET A 470 -15.69 0.24 -17.64
N TYR A 471 -15.82 1.26 -18.49
CA TYR A 471 -14.94 1.53 -19.61
C TYR A 471 -14.21 2.84 -19.38
N SER A 472 -12.88 2.82 -19.40
CA SER A 472 -12.10 4.00 -19.10
C SER A 472 -10.69 3.94 -19.68
N LEU A 473 -10.25 5.08 -20.19
CA LEU A 473 -8.85 5.32 -20.54
C LEU A 473 -8.10 6.06 -19.42
N TYR A 474 -8.77 6.30 -18.30
CA TYR A 474 -8.18 6.92 -17.11
C TYR A 474 -6.99 6.07 -16.57
N PRO A 475 -5.88 6.69 -16.15
CA PRO A 475 -5.61 8.13 -16.06
C PRO A 475 -5.00 8.75 -17.34
N ARG A 476 -4.95 8.02 -18.46
CA ARG A 476 -4.48 8.54 -19.75
C ARG A 476 -5.41 9.65 -20.29
N ALA A 477 -6.70 9.50 -20.05
CA ALA A 477 -7.74 10.46 -20.40
C ALA A 477 -8.67 10.72 -19.20
N ASP A 478 -9.45 11.78 -19.31
CA ASP A 478 -10.31 12.35 -18.26
C ASP A 478 -11.70 11.70 -18.14
N TYR A 479 -11.96 10.65 -18.89
CA TYR A 479 -13.30 10.12 -19.10
C TYR A 479 -13.47 8.69 -18.58
N VAL A 480 -14.59 8.49 -17.86
CA VAL A 480 -15.04 7.20 -17.33
C VAL A 480 -16.51 6.99 -17.70
N ARG A 481 -16.84 5.81 -18.16
CA ARG A 481 -18.19 5.38 -18.50
C ARG A 481 -18.53 4.08 -17.77
N LEU A 482 -19.67 4.06 -17.07
CA LEU A 482 -20.20 2.87 -16.42
C LEU A 482 -21.57 2.53 -16.99
N VAL A 483 -21.77 1.26 -17.31
CA VAL A 483 -23.07 0.71 -17.76
C VAL A 483 -23.60 -0.21 -16.68
N SER A 484 -24.79 0.07 -16.19
CA SER A 484 -25.46 -0.72 -15.17
C SER A 484 -26.00 -2.05 -15.71
N HIS A 485 -25.76 -3.13 -14.96
CA HIS A 485 -26.40 -4.43 -15.14
C HIS A 485 -27.32 -4.77 -13.96
N ILE A 486 -27.82 -3.75 -13.26
CA ILE A 486 -28.70 -3.91 -12.11
C ILE A 486 -30.14 -4.09 -12.62
N GLU A 487 -30.83 -5.09 -12.09
CA GLU A 487 -32.24 -5.35 -12.36
C GLU A 487 -33.00 -5.48 -11.03
N ASP A 488 -34.18 -4.85 -10.96
CA ASP A 488 -35.16 -4.98 -9.85
C ASP A 488 -34.58 -4.82 -8.42
N ALA A 489 -33.53 -4.02 -8.26
CA ALA A 489 -32.90 -3.82 -6.96
C ALA A 489 -33.61 -2.76 -6.08
N GLY A 490 -34.61 -2.02 -6.62
CA GLY A 490 -35.15 -0.82 -5.96
C GLY A 490 -34.11 0.31 -5.93
N ASP A 491 -34.30 1.26 -5.04
CA ASP A 491 -33.34 2.34 -4.87
C ASP A 491 -32.04 1.84 -4.24
N VAL A 492 -30.94 1.98 -4.98
CA VAL A 492 -29.59 1.62 -4.53
C VAL A 492 -28.71 2.86 -4.56
N PRO A 493 -28.10 3.25 -3.44
CA PRO A 493 -27.08 4.29 -3.42
C PRO A 493 -25.77 3.77 -4.00
N VAL A 494 -25.30 4.43 -5.06
CA VAL A 494 -23.98 4.22 -5.66
C VAL A 494 -23.14 5.46 -5.46
N ARG A 495 -21.99 5.31 -4.83
CA ARG A 495 -21.04 6.39 -4.51
C ARG A 495 -19.88 6.38 -5.51
N PHE A 496 -19.51 7.55 -5.95
CA PHE A 496 -18.37 7.78 -6.82
C PHE A 496 -17.37 8.70 -6.13
N ARG A 497 -16.13 8.25 -5.93
CA ARG A 497 -15.08 9.15 -5.43
C ARG A 497 -14.76 10.21 -6.48
N ILE A 498 -14.85 11.46 -6.08
CA ILE A 498 -14.36 12.59 -6.88
C ILE A 498 -12.94 12.91 -6.41
N PRO A 499 -11.90 12.65 -7.24
CA PRO A 499 -10.52 12.82 -6.79
C PRO A 499 -10.20 14.24 -6.27
N GLY A 500 -9.39 14.33 -5.23
CA GLY A 500 -9.01 15.61 -4.64
C GLY A 500 -8.05 16.45 -5.50
N TRP A 501 -7.35 15.84 -6.45
CA TRP A 501 -6.43 16.51 -7.36
C TRP A 501 -7.15 17.27 -8.50
N THR A 502 -8.40 16.93 -8.83
CA THR A 502 -9.17 17.67 -9.86
C THR A 502 -9.74 18.96 -9.29
N LYS A 503 -9.81 20.00 -10.12
CA LYS A 503 -10.48 21.27 -9.74
C LYS A 503 -11.96 21.26 -10.09
N LYS A 504 -12.36 20.42 -11.06
CA LYS A 504 -13.74 20.32 -11.55
C LYS A 504 -14.00 18.89 -12.01
N ALA A 505 -15.17 18.38 -11.66
CA ALA A 505 -15.67 17.12 -12.18
C ALA A 505 -17.13 17.27 -12.60
N THR A 506 -17.59 16.41 -13.50
CA THR A 506 -19.00 16.28 -13.88
C THR A 506 -19.41 14.83 -13.80
N VAL A 507 -20.65 14.62 -13.33
CA VAL A 507 -21.30 13.30 -13.32
C VAL A 507 -22.61 13.45 -14.07
N THR A 508 -22.86 12.55 -15.03
CA THR A 508 -24.14 12.48 -15.74
C THR A 508 -24.74 11.11 -15.57
N VAL A 509 -26.06 11.02 -15.56
CA VAL A 509 -26.78 9.74 -15.64
C VAL A 509 -27.75 9.81 -16.83
N ASN A 510 -27.58 8.90 -17.79
CA ASN A 510 -28.36 8.88 -19.05
C ASN A 510 -28.32 10.21 -19.81
N GLY A 511 -27.18 10.91 -19.76
CA GLY A 511 -26.97 12.22 -20.41
C GLY A 511 -27.45 13.43 -19.61
N GLU A 512 -28.12 13.23 -18.48
CA GLU A 512 -28.55 14.31 -17.59
C GLU A 512 -27.45 14.62 -16.59
N ALA A 513 -27.00 15.89 -16.55
CA ALA A 513 -25.97 16.34 -15.62
C ALA A 513 -26.53 16.49 -14.19
N LEU A 514 -25.75 16.05 -13.22
CA LEU A 514 -26.09 16.12 -11.81
C LEU A 514 -25.32 17.26 -11.13
N ASP A 515 -26.02 18.02 -10.28
CA ASP A 515 -25.44 19.11 -9.51
C ASP A 515 -24.81 18.61 -8.21
N GLY A 516 -23.96 19.43 -7.58
CA GLY A 516 -23.37 19.15 -6.27
C GLY A 516 -22.14 18.25 -6.30
N VAL A 517 -21.51 18.05 -7.44
CA VAL A 517 -20.25 17.28 -7.57
C VAL A 517 -19.08 18.10 -7.01
N VAL A 518 -18.47 17.65 -5.91
CA VAL A 518 -17.40 18.36 -5.20
C VAL A 518 -16.10 17.53 -5.20
N PRO A 519 -14.97 18.08 -5.70
CA PRO A 519 -13.67 17.42 -5.60
C PRO A 519 -13.28 17.07 -4.16
N GLY A 520 -12.59 15.93 -3.98
CA GLY A 520 -12.14 15.44 -2.69
C GLY A 520 -13.26 14.84 -1.82
N THR A 521 -14.43 14.53 -2.41
CA THR A 521 -15.57 13.93 -1.69
C THR A 521 -16.12 12.70 -2.41
N TYR A 522 -17.06 12.02 -1.77
CA TYR A 522 -17.92 11.05 -2.44
C TYR A 522 -19.18 11.73 -2.96
N PHE A 523 -19.52 11.49 -4.21
CA PHE A 523 -20.78 11.89 -4.82
C PHE A 523 -21.70 10.67 -4.89
N THR A 524 -22.91 10.76 -4.31
CA THR A 524 -23.85 9.63 -4.21
C THR A 524 -25.02 9.84 -5.15
N VAL A 525 -25.32 8.81 -5.96
CA VAL A 525 -26.51 8.74 -6.79
C VAL A 525 -27.41 7.62 -6.26
N THR A 526 -28.57 7.98 -5.72
CA THR A 526 -29.57 7.02 -5.23
C THR A 526 -30.75 6.96 -6.20
N ARG A 527 -31.01 5.80 -6.77
CA ARG A 527 -32.12 5.60 -7.71
C ARG A 527 -32.45 4.11 -7.89
N ALA A 528 -33.61 3.83 -8.44
CA ALA A 528 -33.95 2.53 -8.99
C ALA A 528 -33.19 2.35 -10.31
N TRP A 529 -32.00 1.75 -10.21
CA TRP A 529 -31.15 1.48 -11.37
C TRP A 529 -31.83 0.48 -12.32
N LYS A 530 -31.61 0.68 -13.62
CA LYS A 530 -32.09 -0.21 -14.68
C LYS A 530 -30.91 -0.76 -15.47
N PHE A 531 -31.10 -1.92 -16.05
CA PHE A 531 -30.17 -2.46 -17.02
C PHE A 531 -29.96 -1.44 -18.15
N GLY A 532 -28.70 -1.14 -18.46
CA GLY A 532 -28.31 -0.17 -19.48
C GLY A 532 -28.27 1.29 -19.03
N ASP A 533 -28.62 1.62 -17.77
CA ASP A 533 -28.39 2.97 -17.27
C ASP A 533 -26.91 3.31 -17.41
N LEU A 534 -26.62 4.52 -17.90
CA LEU A 534 -25.31 4.98 -18.24
C LEU A 534 -24.87 6.10 -17.29
N VAL A 535 -23.77 5.86 -16.56
CA VAL A 535 -23.10 6.90 -15.76
C VAL A 535 -21.84 7.34 -16.49
N GLU A 536 -21.63 8.64 -16.63
CA GLU A 536 -20.40 9.18 -17.19
C GLU A 536 -19.78 10.18 -16.22
N LEU A 537 -18.46 10.03 -15.98
CA LEU A 537 -17.67 10.96 -15.18
C LEU A 537 -16.61 11.60 -16.05
N ARG A 538 -16.38 12.90 -15.85
CA ARG A 538 -15.26 13.64 -16.43
C ARG A 538 -14.55 14.43 -15.36
N PHE A 539 -13.22 14.44 -15.44
CA PHE A 539 -12.34 15.14 -14.51
C PHE A 539 -11.52 16.20 -15.25
N ASP A 540 -11.43 17.40 -14.73
CA ASP A 540 -10.44 18.35 -15.22
C ASP A 540 -9.03 17.86 -14.85
N MET A 541 -8.22 17.50 -15.85
CA MET A 541 -6.89 16.89 -15.70
C MET A 541 -5.78 17.77 -16.31
N PRO A 542 -5.56 18.99 -15.83
CA PRO A 542 -4.43 19.79 -16.29
C PRO A 542 -3.10 19.17 -15.88
N THR A 543 -2.05 19.46 -16.64
CA THR A 543 -0.69 19.24 -16.13
C THR A 543 -0.30 20.43 -15.27
N VAL A 544 0.12 20.15 -14.04
CA VAL A 544 0.48 21.15 -13.03
C VAL A 544 1.95 21.03 -12.68
N SER A 545 2.62 22.17 -12.58
CA SER A 545 4.02 22.27 -12.16
C SER A 545 4.13 22.26 -10.63
N HIS A 546 5.18 21.63 -10.12
CA HIS A 546 5.57 21.62 -8.71
C HIS A 546 7.00 22.12 -8.57
N ARG A 547 7.24 23.01 -7.61
CA ARG A 547 8.58 23.56 -7.36
C ARG A 547 9.05 23.30 -5.95
N ILE A 548 10.33 22.90 -5.85
CA ILE A 548 11.08 22.85 -4.60
C ILE A 548 12.44 23.48 -4.91
N ASP A 549 12.78 24.56 -4.22
CA ASP A 549 14.00 25.33 -4.45
C ASP A 549 14.17 25.69 -5.95
N HIS A 550 15.26 25.28 -6.55
CA HIS A 550 15.55 25.47 -7.97
C HIS A 550 15.21 24.25 -8.83
N ASN A 551 14.23 23.47 -8.42
CA ASN A 551 13.81 22.29 -9.18
C ASN A 551 12.32 22.35 -9.50
N ILE A 552 11.93 21.73 -10.62
CA ILE A 552 10.56 21.64 -11.12
C ILE A 552 10.23 20.20 -11.52
N ALA A 553 9.00 19.80 -11.22
CA ALA A 553 8.41 18.54 -11.68
C ALA A 553 6.98 18.78 -12.17
N PHE A 554 6.39 17.81 -12.86
CA PHE A 554 5.05 17.93 -13.43
C PHE A 554 4.18 16.72 -13.07
N THR A 555 2.93 17.00 -12.70
CA THR A 555 1.90 15.95 -12.56
C THR A 555 0.71 16.25 -13.46
N ARG A 556 0.06 15.19 -13.96
CA ARG A 556 -1.19 15.26 -14.71
C ARG A 556 -2.21 14.33 -14.05
N GLY A 557 -3.23 14.92 -13.42
CA GLY A 557 -4.10 14.16 -12.52
C GLY A 557 -3.28 13.43 -11.44
N PRO A 558 -3.45 12.11 -11.26
CA PRO A 558 -2.69 11.34 -10.27
C PRO A 558 -1.29 10.93 -10.76
N VAL A 559 -0.92 11.23 -12.00
CA VAL A 559 0.30 10.73 -12.66
C VAL A 559 1.44 11.73 -12.57
N LEU A 560 2.59 11.30 -12.05
CA LEU A 560 3.86 12.02 -12.14
C LEU A 560 4.46 11.81 -13.53
N LEU A 561 4.95 12.88 -14.15
CA LEU A 561 5.59 12.83 -15.46
C LEU A 561 7.11 12.77 -15.36
N ALA A 562 7.74 12.06 -16.27
CA ALA A 562 9.18 11.88 -16.35
C ALA A 562 9.70 12.02 -17.78
N ARG A 563 10.95 12.46 -17.93
CA ARG A 563 11.71 12.31 -19.18
C ARG A 563 12.42 10.96 -19.14
N ASP A 564 12.45 10.26 -20.26
CA ASP A 564 13.14 8.98 -20.44
C ASP A 564 14.22 9.14 -21.52
N SER A 565 15.40 8.58 -21.29
CA SER A 565 16.54 8.70 -22.20
C SER A 565 16.32 8.07 -23.57
N ARG A 566 15.28 7.25 -23.72
CA ARG A 566 14.89 6.68 -25.02
C ARG A 566 14.26 7.70 -25.98
N PHE A 567 13.72 8.83 -25.45
CA PHE A 567 13.24 9.91 -26.29
C PHE A 567 14.43 10.72 -26.82
N ALA A 568 14.69 10.64 -28.12
CA ALA A 568 15.82 11.30 -28.75
C ALA A 568 15.53 12.79 -29.06
N ASP A 569 14.89 13.50 -28.13
CA ASP A 569 14.43 14.88 -28.29
C ASP A 569 15.13 15.86 -27.32
N GLY A 570 16.32 15.50 -26.84
CA GLY A 570 17.15 16.28 -25.95
C GLY A 570 17.79 15.44 -24.84
N GLU A 571 18.50 16.09 -23.92
CA GLU A 571 19.20 15.44 -22.84
C GLU A 571 18.43 15.53 -21.50
N LEU A 572 18.60 14.55 -20.63
CA LEU A 572 18.00 14.56 -19.29
C LEU A 572 18.60 15.63 -18.36
N SER A 573 19.78 16.13 -18.68
CA SER A 573 20.50 17.17 -17.94
C SER A 573 20.04 18.61 -18.26
N GLU A 574 19.16 18.78 -19.20
CA GLU A 574 18.64 20.09 -19.62
C GLU A 574 18.07 20.89 -18.46
N VAL A 575 18.26 22.21 -18.51
CA VAL A 575 17.85 23.19 -17.50
C VAL A 575 16.71 24.04 -18.05
N PHE A 576 15.68 24.25 -17.26
CA PHE A 576 14.57 25.16 -17.57
C PHE A 576 15.03 26.61 -17.37
N ARG A 577 14.95 27.43 -18.42
CA ARG A 577 15.52 28.80 -18.45
C ARG A 577 14.63 29.86 -17.81
N GLN A 578 13.36 29.67 -17.65
CA GLN A 578 12.48 30.67 -17.04
C GLN A 578 11.43 30.06 -16.13
N GLY A 579 11.07 30.86 -15.11
CA GLY A 579 10.26 30.46 -14.00
C GLY A 579 8.81 30.11 -14.35
N ILE A 580 8.57 28.88 -14.71
CA ILE A 580 7.24 28.32 -14.53
C ILE A 580 6.97 28.35 -13.02
N LYS A 581 5.92 29.08 -12.60
CA LYS A 581 5.56 29.21 -11.18
C LYS A 581 5.09 27.87 -10.62
N ASP A 582 5.23 27.69 -9.32
CA ASP A 582 4.60 26.58 -8.61
C ASP A 582 3.08 26.62 -8.80
N GLY A 583 2.46 25.44 -9.02
CA GLY A 583 1.02 25.32 -9.26
C GLY A 583 0.52 25.84 -10.62
N ALA A 584 1.42 26.25 -11.52
CA ALA A 584 1.00 26.71 -12.85
C ALA A 584 0.49 25.53 -13.71
N VAL A 585 -0.57 25.81 -14.49
CA VAL A 585 -1.01 24.89 -15.55
C VAL A 585 -0.08 25.04 -16.76
N VAL A 586 0.52 23.94 -17.16
CA VAL A 586 1.44 23.87 -18.30
C VAL A 586 0.80 23.01 -19.39
N PRO A 587 0.73 23.47 -20.63
CA PRO A 587 0.08 22.71 -21.71
C PRO A 587 0.92 21.51 -22.11
N PHE A 588 0.41 20.32 -21.83
CA PHE A 588 0.93 19.04 -22.30
C PHE A 588 -0.11 18.38 -23.20
N THR A 589 0.31 17.94 -24.38
CA THR A 589 -0.56 17.29 -25.35
C THR A 589 -0.27 15.80 -25.39
N PRO A 590 -1.28 14.91 -25.23
CA PRO A 590 -1.10 13.48 -25.42
C PRO A 590 -0.59 13.19 -26.83
N VAL A 591 0.45 12.37 -26.95
CA VAL A 591 1.01 11.92 -28.23
C VAL A 591 1.09 10.40 -28.27
N ARG A 592 1.22 9.85 -29.49
CA ARG A 592 1.43 8.41 -29.64
C ARG A 592 2.81 8.04 -29.11
N THR A 593 2.87 7.02 -28.27
CA THR A 593 4.16 6.48 -27.80
C THR A 593 4.88 5.76 -28.95
N PRO A 594 6.19 5.95 -29.10
CA PRO A 594 7.00 5.17 -30.03
C PRO A 594 7.42 3.81 -29.48
N PHE A 595 7.13 3.52 -28.20
CA PHE A 595 7.55 2.32 -27.48
C PHE A 595 6.35 1.59 -26.91
N ASP A 596 6.22 0.28 -27.15
CA ASP A 596 5.07 -0.52 -26.72
C ASP A 596 5.00 -0.70 -25.21
N ASP A 597 6.12 -0.54 -24.50
CA ASP A 597 6.26 -0.67 -23.06
C ASP A 597 6.06 0.65 -22.28
N ILE A 598 5.76 1.76 -22.97
CA ILE A 598 5.37 3.03 -22.36
C ILE A 598 3.86 3.21 -22.45
N TRP A 599 3.22 3.37 -21.31
CA TRP A 599 1.76 3.47 -21.24
C TRP A 599 1.21 4.81 -21.72
N MET A 600 1.83 5.92 -21.26
CA MET A 600 1.37 7.27 -21.57
C MET A 600 2.52 8.15 -22.03
N THR A 601 2.29 8.94 -23.09
CA THR A 601 3.26 9.89 -23.61
C THR A 601 2.62 11.23 -23.87
N PHE A 602 3.35 12.29 -23.55
CA PHE A 602 2.91 13.68 -23.70
C PHE A 602 4.03 14.52 -24.29
N SER A 603 3.67 15.49 -25.14
CA SER A 603 4.58 16.48 -25.69
C SER A 603 4.30 17.84 -25.07
N ALA A 604 5.34 18.59 -24.76
CA ALA A 604 5.24 19.97 -24.28
C ALA A 604 6.33 20.83 -24.91
N THR A 605 5.99 22.08 -25.24
CA THR A 605 6.98 23.08 -25.66
C THR A 605 7.35 23.92 -24.45
N LEU A 606 8.61 23.78 -24.01
CA LEU A 606 9.12 24.32 -22.76
C LEU A 606 10.37 25.18 -22.99
N PRO A 607 10.63 26.20 -22.16
CA PRO A 607 11.84 27.03 -22.27
C PRO A 607 13.03 26.25 -21.67
N ILE A 608 13.64 25.40 -22.48
CA ILE A 608 14.76 24.53 -22.09
C ILE A 608 16.04 24.99 -22.77
N GLY A 609 17.17 24.94 -22.05
CA GLY A 609 18.50 25.22 -22.59
C GLY A 609 19.55 24.27 -22.05
N THR A 610 20.64 24.10 -22.79
CA THR A 610 21.84 23.41 -22.29
C THR A 610 22.72 24.36 -21.47
N HIS A 611 23.51 23.83 -20.55
CA HIS A 611 24.44 24.58 -19.70
C HIS A 611 25.53 25.33 -20.45
N THR A 612 25.65 25.17 -21.77
CA THR A 612 26.77 25.66 -22.56
C THR A 612 26.45 26.97 -23.26
N GLU A 613 27.18 27.99 -22.87
CA GLU A 613 27.71 29.09 -23.71
C GLU A 613 26.76 30.18 -24.26
N ASN A 614 25.45 30.10 -24.13
CA ASN A 614 24.61 31.21 -24.59
C ASN A 614 23.52 31.60 -23.54
N PRO A 615 23.82 32.63 -22.71
CA PRO A 615 22.88 33.09 -21.69
C PRO A 615 21.60 33.73 -22.27
N GLU A 616 21.57 34.11 -23.54
CA GLU A 616 20.45 34.82 -24.15
C GLU A 616 19.43 33.94 -24.89
N GLY A 617 19.64 32.62 -24.93
CA GLY A 617 18.87 31.73 -25.80
C GLY A 617 18.02 30.70 -25.06
N ALA A 618 16.96 31.11 -24.35
CA ALA A 618 15.90 30.18 -24.04
C ALA A 618 15.02 29.98 -25.27
N TYR A 619 15.26 28.92 -26.01
CA TYR A 619 14.40 28.57 -27.14
C TYR A 619 13.26 27.67 -26.66
N PRO A 620 12.01 27.93 -27.05
CA PRO A 620 10.93 26.97 -26.84
C PRO A 620 11.29 25.64 -27.51
N THR A 621 11.55 24.62 -26.73
CA THR A 621 11.92 23.30 -27.22
C THR A 621 10.77 22.34 -26.96
N THR A 622 10.36 21.60 -27.98
CA THR A 622 9.35 20.57 -27.84
C THR A 622 9.99 19.27 -27.40
N VAL A 623 9.58 18.80 -26.26
CA VAL A 623 10.11 17.59 -25.59
C VAL A 623 9.02 16.64 -25.19
N THR A 624 9.36 15.36 -25.11
CA THR A 624 8.46 14.27 -24.77
C THR A 624 8.63 13.84 -23.32
N PHE A 625 7.53 13.65 -22.65
CA PHE A 625 7.44 13.07 -21.31
C PHE A 625 6.61 11.79 -21.35
N CYS A 626 6.85 10.88 -20.44
CA CYS A 626 5.98 9.74 -20.19
C CYS A 626 5.53 9.71 -18.73
N ASP A 627 4.62 8.80 -18.41
CA ASP A 627 4.30 8.48 -17.03
C ASP A 627 5.54 7.92 -16.32
N TYR A 628 5.73 8.33 -15.08
CA TYR A 628 6.86 7.90 -14.25
C TYR A 628 6.95 6.37 -14.11
N ALA A 629 5.81 5.67 -14.08
CA ALA A 629 5.80 4.21 -13.97
C ALA A 629 6.45 3.51 -15.17
N SER A 630 6.31 4.08 -16.37
CA SER A 630 6.92 3.55 -17.60
C SER A 630 8.36 4.02 -17.82
N ALA A 631 8.78 5.12 -17.19
CA ALA A 631 10.13 5.65 -17.35
C ALA A 631 11.17 4.68 -16.77
N GLY A 632 12.22 4.36 -17.56
CA GLY A 632 13.28 3.44 -17.14
C GLY A 632 12.85 1.97 -17.04
N ASN A 633 11.68 1.58 -17.53
CA ASN A 633 11.08 0.26 -17.31
C ASN A 633 11.71 -0.89 -18.10
N THR A 634 12.69 -0.63 -18.95
CA THR A 634 13.48 -1.68 -19.60
C THR A 634 14.43 -2.38 -18.61
N TRP A 635 14.68 -1.77 -17.45
CA TRP A 635 15.65 -2.18 -16.45
C TRP A 635 17.08 -2.36 -17.00
N HIS A 636 17.35 -1.74 -18.16
CA HIS A 636 18.69 -1.70 -18.72
C HIS A 636 19.47 -0.53 -18.10
N ARG A 637 20.74 -0.74 -17.81
CA ARG A 637 21.62 0.26 -17.19
C ARG A 637 21.72 1.59 -17.96
N ASP A 638 21.51 1.56 -19.27
CA ASP A 638 21.58 2.74 -20.14
C ASP A 638 20.23 3.45 -20.29
N ASN A 639 19.14 2.90 -19.70
CA ASN A 639 17.84 3.54 -19.70
C ASN A 639 17.66 4.40 -18.45
N HIS A 640 18.05 5.66 -18.56
CA HIS A 640 17.91 6.66 -17.51
C HIS A 640 16.61 7.42 -17.61
N TYR A 641 16.16 7.97 -16.49
CA TYR A 641 14.98 8.85 -16.45
C TYR A 641 15.13 9.93 -15.38
N ARG A 642 14.30 10.98 -15.50
CA ARG A 642 14.28 12.10 -14.57
C ARG A 642 12.87 12.65 -14.39
N THR A 643 12.50 13.00 -13.14
CA THR A 643 11.21 13.64 -12.81
C THR A 643 11.39 15.08 -12.32
N TRP A 644 12.49 15.39 -11.67
CA TRP A 644 12.83 16.72 -11.18
C TRP A 644 13.92 17.36 -12.03
N PHE A 645 13.65 18.53 -12.57
CA PHE A 645 14.52 19.26 -13.49
C PHE A 645 15.01 20.52 -12.84
N GLN A 646 16.26 20.91 -13.08
CA GLN A 646 16.81 22.18 -12.61
C GLN A 646 16.16 23.35 -13.34
N VAL A 647 15.99 24.45 -12.62
CA VAL A 647 15.51 25.73 -13.16
C VAL A 647 16.62 26.75 -12.93
N GLU A 648 16.98 27.46 -13.98
CA GLU A 648 17.94 28.54 -13.89
C GLU A 648 17.42 29.64 -12.95
N VAL A 649 18.29 30.13 -12.08
CA VAL A 649 18.05 31.30 -11.25
C VAL A 649 18.65 32.48 -11.98
N ALA A 650 17.83 33.50 -12.28
CA ALA A 650 18.39 34.76 -12.74
C ALA A 650 19.38 35.25 -11.70
N PRO A 651 20.61 35.68 -12.09
CA PRO A 651 21.50 36.28 -11.15
C PRO A 651 20.78 37.48 -10.49
N GLU A 652 20.73 37.49 -9.16
CA GLU A 652 20.26 38.65 -8.45
C GLU A 652 21.05 39.85 -8.97
N SER A 653 20.34 40.86 -9.46
CA SER A 653 21.01 42.12 -9.82
C SER A 653 21.69 42.65 -8.57
N ARG A 654 23.02 42.51 -8.53
CA ARG A 654 23.89 43.05 -7.48
C ARG A 654 23.78 44.56 -7.41
#